data_b119a994ef0f8113a56946470097301e
#
_entry.id   b119a994ef0f8113a56946470097301e
#
_cell.length_a   1.000
_cell.length_b   1.000
_cell.length_c   1.000
_cell.angle_alpha   90.00
_cell.angle_beta   90.00
_cell.angle_gamma   90.00
#
_symmetry.space_group_name_H-M   'P 1'
#
loop_
_entity.id
_entity.type
_entity.pdbx_description
1 polymer ?
#
loop_
_entity_poly.entity_id
_entity_poly.type
_entity_poly.pdbx_seq_one_letter_code
_entity_poly.pdbx_strand_id
1 'polypeptide(L)'
;MLSASKKRKSSSPPAEQAPDLSITADDQVHLHAAGYNESPERGLVHSMARFRSAPLDFIREVSLHVSGTGWRSYDKIVGQPIFYNGFSEEMKARVLSNPMLVSKIRELAAKRVDVEANEGLLREEAREGLRVGEKDRMVRRRVQIEESLMEVAETLTDNMICKMESKSFIRGAYYLATQLLTRAYHQGVHVSSEEVLRLRSVAEQAAKDKHSIIFLPCHRSHVDYVSLQIICYRLGLALPTVIAGDNLNFPVVGAFLQHAGAMWIRRSFGDDQLYTTLVQAYIDTLLQNGYNLECFVEGGRSRTGKLLPPKFGILGFLLDSVASGRVEDSIICPVSTQYDKVIEVDSYISELLGQPKPKENLMDFLSASSVLSLKLGRVDVRFHEPWSLRTFINEQRDRFSRLPLRIDPKEERIRILRTLGFKVLSDINDVSVVMPTALVGTVLLTLRGRGVGKSELIRRVEWLSERVRAQGGRVAHFASLPTSVVVERALEVLGPGLVGLVPGLPEDTYYAVDRFQLSFYRNMTIHLFILEALVSAAMYTKVKLGGGPEFQRISYEDLHDQVHFLSQLFRGEFIFPTEGLSVNLNKTIAGIENDNVIKVTRNPNDSSKIEFVELSNAERETGRESFDFYCFLIWPFIEASWLGAMSLMMLTPPVDKTGERWLDVKKVQDRAQLFGKTLYHQGDLSYFEAVNKETLKNAYQRFEEEGMILVTKSKDSKIPSTIRLADEWVPRRSLSNGKLVADGPLWTFAERISLSRREGKNRRDGATVQSRVLSLADVVGAPLWEEAVLDHGVLEQDALRAAMAKGRARRKTMTVSPRL
;
A
#
# COMPACT_ATOMS: atom_id res chain seq x y z
N MET A 1 44.42 -27.00 5.15
CA MET A 1 45.22 -25.91 4.51
C MET A 1 44.44 -25.27 3.40
N LEU A 2 44.46 -23.98 3.41
CA LEU A 2 43.88 -22.97 2.52
C LEU A 2 42.53 -22.40 2.99
N SER A 3 42.73 -21.47 3.91
CA SER A 3 41.79 -20.40 4.28
C SER A 3 41.62 -19.45 3.10
N ALA A 4 40.42 -19.35 2.57
CA ALA A 4 40.01 -18.28 1.67
C ALA A 4 39.42 -17.14 2.50
N SER A 5 40.25 -16.17 2.83
CA SER A 5 39.82 -14.90 3.42
C SER A 5 38.86 -14.18 2.46
N LYS A 6 37.56 -14.18 2.78
CA LYS A 6 36.63 -13.24 2.17
C LYS A 6 37.03 -11.83 2.59
N LYS A 7 37.66 -11.10 1.68
CA LYS A 7 37.90 -9.66 1.80
C LYS A 7 36.55 -9.01 2.11
N ARG A 8 36.40 -8.45 3.32
CA ARG A 8 35.44 -7.40 3.62
C ARG A 8 35.57 -6.35 2.53
N LYS A 9 34.54 -6.15 1.74
CA LYS A 9 34.42 -4.92 0.97
C LYS A 9 34.40 -3.79 2.00
N SER A 10 35.49 -3.02 2.04
CA SER A 10 35.53 -1.73 2.70
C SER A 10 34.32 -0.96 2.16
N SER A 11 33.45 -0.47 3.05
CA SER A 11 32.47 0.54 2.71
C SER A 11 33.23 1.76 2.23
N SER A 12 33.42 1.86 0.92
CA SER A 12 33.73 3.14 0.30
C SER A 12 32.68 4.12 0.76
N PRO A 13 33.04 5.38 1.06
CA PRO A 13 32.03 6.41 1.27
C PRO A 13 31.06 6.34 0.09
N PRO A 14 29.74 6.55 0.30
CA PRO A 14 28.77 6.49 -0.79
C PRO A 14 29.30 7.36 -1.91
N ALA A 15 29.54 6.75 -3.08
CA ALA A 15 29.93 7.46 -4.27
C ALA A 15 28.99 8.65 -4.39
N GLU A 16 29.53 9.85 -4.63
CA GLU A 16 28.71 11.02 -4.95
C GLU A 16 27.62 10.54 -5.90
N GLN A 17 26.36 10.62 -5.44
CA GLN A 17 25.24 10.14 -6.23
C GLN A 17 25.29 10.88 -7.56
N ALA A 18 25.25 10.13 -8.67
CA ALA A 18 25.15 10.72 -9.98
C ALA A 18 24.00 11.75 -9.99
N PRO A 19 24.16 12.89 -10.67
CA PRO A 19 23.17 13.95 -10.63
C PRO A 19 21.80 13.44 -11.07
N ASP A 20 20.78 13.81 -10.32
CA ASP A 20 19.41 13.50 -10.67
C ASP A 20 18.97 14.26 -11.92
N LEU A 21 18.18 13.61 -12.76
CA LEU A 21 17.48 14.23 -13.85
C LEU A 21 16.14 14.78 -13.35
N SER A 22 15.74 15.98 -13.78
CA SER A 22 14.40 16.49 -13.51
C SER A 22 13.64 16.81 -14.78
N ILE A 23 12.35 16.52 -14.77
CA ILE A 23 11.41 16.87 -15.81
C ILE A 23 10.64 18.09 -15.31
N THR A 24 10.79 19.21 -16.01
CA THR A 24 10.16 20.51 -15.68
C THR A 24 9.18 20.94 -16.76
N ALA A 25 8.44 22.03 -16.50
CA ALA A 25 7.47 22.58 -17.42
C ALA A 25 8.07 22.99 -18.79
N ASP A 26 9.34 23.39 -18.82
CA ASP A 26 10.02 23.85 -20.03
C ASP A 26 10.55 22.70 -20.91
N ASP A 27 10.20 21.46 -20.61
CA ASP A 27 10.63 20.27 -21.37
C ASP A 27 12.15 20.09 -21.45
N GLN A 28 12.91 20.79 -20.64
CA GLN A 28 14.36 20.64 -20.58
C GLN A 28 14.72 19.60 -19.52
N VAL A 29 15.60 18.68 -19.87
CA VAL A 29 16.21 17.77 -18.90
C VAL A 29 17.38 18.53 -18.27
N HIS A 30 17.21 18.92 -17.01
CA HIS A 30 18.26 19.56 -16.26
C HIS A 30 19.07 18.50 -15.50
N LEU A 31 20.39 18.52 -15.68
CA LEU A 31 21.32 17.81 -14.83
C LEU A 31 21.57 18.69 -13.59
N HIS A 32 21.26 18.19 -12.41
CA HIS A 32 21.46 18.94 -11.15
C HIS A 32 22.92 19.18 -10.77
N ALA A 33 23.87 19.01 -11.69
CA ALA A 33 25.29 19.04 -11.39
C ALA A 33 25.93 20.43 -11.30
N ALA A 34 25.31 21.50 -11.76
CA ALA A 34 25.94 22.82 -11.72
C ALA A 34 24.92 23.97 -11.85
N GLY A 35 24.85 24.82 -10.85
CA GLY A 35 24.35 26.17 -10.99
C GLY A 35 22.83 26.38 -10.91
N TYR A 36 22.24 26.06 -9.79
CA TYR A 36 20.91 26.53 -9.43
C TYR A 36 20.91 28.06 -9.15
N ASN A 37 21.15 28.85 -10.18
CA ASN A 37 21.02 30.31 -10.07
C ASN A 37 19.75 30.88 -10.70
N GLU A 38 18.91 30.05 -11.31
CA GLU A 38 17.59 30.46 -11.76
C GLU A 38 16.52 29.79 -10.92
N SER A 39 15.73 30.61 -10.22
CA SER A 39 14.62 30.09 -9.41
C SER A 39 13.60 29.40 -10.33
N PRO A 40 13.12 28.18 -10.02
CA PRO A 40 12.03 27.50 -10.75
C PRO A 40 10.77 28.35 -10.87
N GLU A 41 10.61 29.33 -9.98
CA GLU A 41 9.53 30.31 -9.99
C GLU A 41 9.50 31.19 -11.24
N ARG A 42 10.66 31.54 -11.83
CA ARG A 42 10.70 32.37 -13.04
C ARG A 42 10.17 31.62 -14.25
N GLY A 43 10.48 30.35 -14.43
CA GLY A 43 9.94 29.52 -15.51
C GLY A 43 8.42 29.34 -15.40
N LEU A 44 7.92 29.08 -14.20
CA LEU A 44 6.48 28.90 -13.95
C LEU A 44 5.71 30.21 -14.18
N VAL A 45 6.20 31.32 -13.66
CA VAL A 45 5.59 32.65 -13.84
C VAL A 45 5.61 33.06 -15.32
N HIS A 46 6.69 32.74 -16.03
CA HIS A 46 6.82 33.02 -17.45
C HIS A 46 5.85 32.20 -18.30
N SER A 47 5.73 30.91 -18.04
CA SER A 47 4.79 30.01 -18.73
C SER A 47 3.32 30.38 -18.46
N MET A 48 2.98 30.76 -17.22
CA MET A 48 1.63 31.22 -16.88
C MET A 48 1.32 32.59 -17.47
N ALA A 49 2.27 33.49 -17.49
CA ALA A 49 2.12 34.80 -18.14
C ALA A 49 1.92 34.65 -19.66
N ARG A 50 2.64 33.73 -20.29
CA ARG A 50 2.53 33.39 -21.72
C ARG A 50 1.16 32.77 -22.06
N PHE A 51 0.63 31.91 -21.23
CA PHE A 51 -0.73 31.35 -21.41
C PHE A 51 -1.81 32.41 -21.31
N ARG A 52 -1.69 33.37 -20.38
CA ARG A 52 -2.67 34.43 -20.20
C ARG A 52 -2.57 35.53 -21.29
N SER A 53 -1.37 35.76 -21.79
CA SER A 53 -1.13 36.83 -22.76
C SER A 53 -1.29 36.42 -24.23
N ALA A 54 -1.10 35.13 -24.54
CA ALA A 54 -1.12 34.68 -25.93
C ALA A 54 -1.71 33.26 -26.08
N PRO A 55 -3.04 33.08 -25.93
CA PRO A 55 -3.68 31.73 -26.05
C PRO A 55 -3.49 31.11 -27.41
N LEU A 56 -3.27 31.85 -28.47
CA LEU A 56 -2.98 31.31 -29.82
C LEU A 56 -1.59 30.69 -29.89
N ASP A 57 -0.60 31.26 -29.21
CA ASP A 57 0.75 30.68 -29.15
C ASP A 57 0.74 29.35 -28.35
N PHE A 58 -0.10 29.26 -27.33
CA PHE A 58 -0.32 27.99 -26.62
C PHE A 58 -0.91 26.91 -27.53
N ILE A 59 -1.95 27.23 -28.31
CA ILE A 59 -2.54 26.30 -29.28
C ILE A 59 -1.50 25.88 -30.33
N ARG A 60 -0.68 26.82 -30.78
CA ARG A 60 0.41 26.52 -31.72
C ARG A 60 1.47 25.61 -31.10
N GLU A 61 1.83 25.82 -29.84
CA GLU A 61 2.76 24.95 -29.11
C GLU A 61 2.20 23.53 -28.92
N VAL A 62 0.92 23.42 -28.55
CA VAL A 62 0.21 22.13 -28.50
C VAL A 62 0.20 21.45 -29.87
N SER A 63 -0.08 22.19 -30.93
CA SER A 63 -0.07 21.67 -32.30
C SER A 63 1.31 21.17 -32.73
N LEU A 64 2.37 21.92 -32.42
CA LEU A 64 3.75 21.49 -32.68
C LEU A 64 4.14 20.26 -31.87
N HIS A 65 3.63 20.15 -30.64
CA HIS A 65 3.86 18.99 -29.80
C HIS A 65 3.13 17.74 -30.31
N VAL A 66 1.88 17.89 -30.73
CA VAL A 66 1.05 16.82 -31.30
C VAL A 66 1.60 16.35 -32.66
N SER A 67 2.05 17.28 -33.50
CA SER A 67 2.67 16.96 -34.80
C SER A 67 4.05 16.32 -34.66
N GLY A 68 4.76 16.55 -33.56
CA GLY A 68 5.98 15.87 -33.14
C GLY A 68 7.23 16.22 -33.93
N THR A 69 8.30 16.58 -33.20
CA THR A 69 9.66 16.68 -33.73
C THR A 69 10.66 16.15 -32.72
N GLY A 70 11.66 15.40 -33.15
CA GLY A 70 12.69 14.84 -32.28
C GLY A 70 12.10 13.87 -31.22
N TRP A 71 12.48 14.06 -29.94
CA TRP A 71 11.99 13.24 -28.83
C TRP A 71 10.48 13.39 -28.58
N ARG A 72 9.88 14.48 -29.00
CA ARG A 72 8.43 14.73 -28.89
C ARG A 72 7.64 13.85 -29.89
N SER A 73 8.30 13.31 -30.90
CA SER A 73 7.65 12.45 -31.90
C SER A 73 7.26 11.10 -31.35
N TYR A 74 7.98 10.59 -30.34
CA TYR A 74 7.79 9.25 -29.79
C TYR A 74 7.84 8.15 -30.88
N ASP A 75 8.73 8.29 -31.87
CA ASP A 75 8.84 7.40 -33.04
C ASP A 75 9.87 6.29 -32.84
N LYS A 76 10.96 6.59 -32.11
CA LYS A 76 12.02 5.63 -31.79
C LYS A 76 11.80 5.06 -30.41
N ILE A 77 10.91 4.08 -30.30
CA ILE A 77 10.52 3.47 -29.03
C ILE A 77 11.37 2.24 -28.78
N VAL A 78 11.91 2.12 -27.58
CA VAL A 78 12.53 0.89 -27.06
C VAL A 78 11.44 0.00 -26.47
N GLY A 79 11.16 -1.12 -27.11
CA GLY A 79 10.10 -2.06 -26.77
C GLY A 79 9.31 -2.49 -27.99
N GLN A 80 8.20 -3.19 -27.78
CA GLN A 80 7.33 -3.63 -28.86
C GLN A 80 6.52 -2.46 -29.42
N PRO A 81 6.14 -2.50 -30.71
CA PRO A 81 5.34 -1.44 -31.33
C PRO A 81 3.99 -1.25 -30.65
N ILE A 82 3.69 -0.01 -30.29
CA ILE A 82 2.41 0.44 -29.73
C ILE A 82 1.95 1.71 -30.47
N PHE A 83 0.71 2.14 -30.28
CA PHE A 83 0.10 3.30 -30.95
C PHE A 83 0.06 3.19 -32.48
N TYR A 84 -0.52 2.10 -32.98
CA TYR A 84 -0.83 1.90 -34.39
C TYR A 84 -2.30 1.53 -34.59
N ASN A 85 -2.84 1.87 -35.76
CA ASN A 85 -4.23 1.56 -36.11
C ASN A 85 -4.49 0.04 -36.07
N GLY A 86 -5.55 -0.38 -35.38
CA GLY A 86 -5.92 -1.78 -35.20
C GLY A 86 -5.22 -2.49 -34.05
N PHE A 87 -4.46 -1.79 -33.21
CA PHE A 87 -3.83 -2.38 -32.02
C PHE A 87 -4.85 -3.10 -31.12
N SER A 88 -5.97 -2.44 -30.78
CA SER A 88 -6.99 -3.02 -29.91
C SER A 88 -7.67 -4.23 -30.56
N GLU A 89 -7.97 -4.17 -31.86
CA GLU A 89 -8.58 -5.29 -32.60
C GLU A 89 -7.67 -6.50 -32.66
N GLU A 90 -6.37 -6.28 -32.94
CA GLU A 90 -5.38 -7.35 -32.92
C GLU A 90 -5.27 -8.00 -31.52
N MET A 91 -5.18 -7.19 -30.47
CA MET A 91 -5.15 -7.71 -29.11
C MET A 91 -6.42 -8.48 -28.76
N LYS A 92 -7.59 -7.96 -29.11
CA LYS A 92 -8.89 -8.63 -28.92
C LYS A 92 -8.91 -9.99 -29.62
N ALA A 93 -8.53 -10.05 -30.88
CA ALA A 93 -8.48 -11.30 -31.64
C ALA A 93 -7.55 -12.34 -30.99
N ARG A 94 -6.36 -11.92 -30.54
CA ARG A 94 -5.40 -12.80 -29.83
C ARG A 94 -5.94 -13.30 -28.49
N VAL A 95 -6.61 -12.45 -27.73
CA VAL A 95 -7.22 -12.83 -26.43
C VAL A 95 -8.34 -13.84 -26.63
N LEU A 96 -9.27 -13.58 -27.56
CA LEU A 96 -10.40 -14.46 -27.83
C LEU A 96 -9.99 -15.81 -28.44
N SER A 97 -8.88 -15.85 -29.18
CA SER A 97 -8.31 -17.09 -29.71
C SER A 97 -7.38 -17.82 -28.74
N ASN A 98 -7.17 -17.29 -27.52
CA ASN A 98 -6.29 -17.90 -26.54
C ASN A 98 -6.77 -19.31 -26.17
N PRO A 99 -5.91 -20.36 -26.32
CA PRO A 99 -6.33 -21.75 -26.09
C PRO A 99 -6.89 -22.02 -24.70
N MET A 100 -6.40 -21.32 -23.66
CA MET A 100 -6.88 -21.46 -22.29
C MET A 100 -8.31 -20.92 -22.17
N LEU A 101 -8.61 -19.76 -22.77
CA LEU A 101 -9.96 -19.17 -22.75
C LEU A 101 -10.94 -20.04 -23.52
N VAL A 102 -10.59 -20.49 -24.72
CA VAL A 102 -11.42 -21.37 -25.56
C VAL A 102 -11.71 -22.70 -24.84
N SER A 103 -10.69 -23.32 -24.20
CA SER A 103 -10.86 -24.52 -23.39
C SER A 103 -11.80 -24.29 -22.22
N LYS A 104 -11.69 -23.14 -21.55
CA LYS A 104 -12.54 -22.81 -20.40
C LYS A 104 -14.00 -22.58 -20.82
N ILE A 105 -14.24 -21.92 -21.93
CA ILE A 105 -15.58 -21.73 -22.49
C ILE A 105 -16.23 -23.07 -22.77
N ARG A 106 -15.50 -24.02 -23.38
CA ARG A 106 -15.96 -25.39 -23.66
C ARG A 106 -16.27 -26.15 -22.36
N GLU A 107 -15.42 -26.02 -21.34
CA GLU A 107 -15.63 -26.63 -20.01
C GLU A 107 -16.91 -26.08 -19.36
N LEU A 108 -17.09 -24.75 -19.38
CA LEU A 108 -18.27 -24.11 -18.76
C LEU A 108 -19.56 -24.47 -19.52
N ALA A 109 -19.50 -24.53 -20.84
CA ALA A 109 -20.64 -24.95 -21.66
C ALA A 109 -21.03 -26.39 -21.39
N ALA A 110 -20.05 -27.32 -21.29
CA ALA A 110 -20.32 -28.70 -20.95
C ALA A 110 -21.00 -28.82 -19.57
N LYS A 111 -20.42 -28.17 -18.54
CA LYS A 111 -21.00 -28.16 -17.19
C LYS A 111 -22.43 -27.62 -17.18
N ARG A 112 -22.71 -26.59 -17.96
CA ARG A 112 -24.07 -26.00 -18.05
C ARG A 112 -25.06 -26.97 -18.68
N VAL A 113 -24.67 -27.63 -19.76
CA VAL A 113 -25.50 -28.65 -20.42
C VAL A 113 -25.78 -29.80 -19.47
N ASP A 114 -24.78 -30.28 -18.73
CA ASP A 114 -24.99 -31.35 -17.75
C ASP A 114 -25.98 -30.96 -16.67
N VAL A 115 -25.94 -29.73 -16.18
CA VAL A 115 -26.92 -29.19 -15.20
C VAL A 115 -28.31 -29.13 -15.85
N GLU A 116 -28.45 -28.57 -17.05
CA GLU A 116 -29.73 -28.45 -17.76
C GLU A 116 -30.35 -29.83 -18.09
N ALA A 117 -29.49 -30.83 -18.39
CA ALA A 117 -29.94 -32.20 -18.59
C ALA A 117 -30.46 -32.83 -17.29
N ASN A 118 -29.71 -32.70 -16.17
CA ASN A 118 -30.10 -33.21 -14.86
C ASN A 118 -31.37 -32.55 -14.31
N GLU A 119 -31.61 -31.29 -14.61
CA GLU A 119 -32.82 -30.55 -14.24
C GLU A 119 -34.00 -30.82 -15.20
N GLY A 120 -33.80 -31.61 -16.22
CA GLY A 120 -34.85 -31.97 -17.21
C GLY A 120 -35.28 -30.79 -18.09
N LEU A 121 -34.42 -29.74 -18.21
CA LEU A 121 -34.71 -28.55 -19.00
C LEU A 121 -34.49 -28.78 -20.52
N LEU A 122 -33.77 -29.84 -20.91
CA LEU A 122 -33.59 -30.25 -22.31
C LEU A 122 -34.78 -31.02 -22.85
N ARG A 123 -36.03 -30.50 -22.63
CA ARG A 123 -37.28 -31.14 -23.06
C ARG A 123 -37.42 -31.12 -24.59
N GLU A 124 -38.17 -32.15 -25.05
CA GLU A 124 -38.54 -32.33 -26.46
C GLU A 124 -39.25 -31.09 -27.03
N GLU A 125 -38.59 -30.38 -27.93
CA GLU A 125 -39.31 -29.60 -28.93
C GLU A 125 -39.81 -30.61 -29.98
N ALA A 126 -41.04 -31.01 -29.79
CA ALA A 126 -41.75 -31.79 -30.79
C ALA A 126 -42.11 -30.88 -31.97
N ARG A 127 -41.19 -30.73 -32.89
CA ARG A 127 -41.46 -30.23 -34.23
C ARG A 127 -41.26 -31.36 -35.21
N GLU A 128 -42.40 -31.75 -35.78
CA GLU A 128 -42.58 -32.54 -36.95
C GLU A 128 -41.51 -33.55 -37.33
N GLY A 129 -41.68 -34.78 -36.98
CA GLY A 129 -41.22 -35.95 -37.77
C GLY A 129 -39.86 -36.54 -37.53
N LEU A 130 -38.91 -35.84 -36.87
CA LEU A 130 -37.58 -36.38 -36.57
C LEU A 130 -37.31 -36.37 -35.08
N ARG A 131 -37.30 -37.54 -34.44
CA ARG A 131 -36.78 -37.70 -33.05
C ARG A 131 -35.26 -37.48 -33.04
N VAL A 132 -34.81 -36.24 -32.76
CA VAL A 132 -33.41 -35.98 -32.53
C VAL A 132 -32.99 -36.65 -31.20
N GLY A 133 -31.98 -37.50 -31.23
CA GLY A 133 -31.49 -38.19 -30.07
C GLY A 133 -31.04 -37.24 -28.93
N GLU A 134 -31.15 -37.65 -27.70
CA GLU A 134 -30.75 -36.84 -26.53
C GLU A 134 -29.31 -36.32 -26.65
N LYS A 135 -28.39 -37.17 -27.11
CA LYS A 135 -26.98 -36.79 -27.36
C LYS A 135 -26.86 -35.65 -28.37
N ASP A 136 -27.61 -35.65 -29.46
CA ASP A 136 -27.54 -34.60 -30.49
C ASP A 136 -28.13 -33.29 -29.97
N ARG A 137 -29.14 -33.33 -29.09
CA ARG A 137 -29.68 -32.14 -28.41
C ARG A 137 -28.65 -31.54 -27.44
N MET A 138 -27.99 -32.36 -26.65
CA MET A 138 -26.89 -31.92 -25.77
C MET A 138 -25.76 -31.27 -26.57
N VAL A 139 -25.36 -31.85 -27.69
CA VAL A 139 -24.32 -31.30 -28.56
C VAL A 139 -24.73 -29.94 -29.14
N ARG A 140 -25.94 -29.81 -29.70
CA ARG A 140 -26.44 -28.55 -30.22
C ARG A 140 -26.54 -27.48 -29.13
N ARG A 141 -27.07 -27.86 -27.97
CA ARG A 141 -27.19 -26.95 -26.83
C ARG A 141 -25.82 -26.48 -26.34
N ARG A 142 -24.85 -27.37 -26.32
CA ARG A 142 -23.45 -27.04 -26.00
C ARG A 142 -22.88 -25.98 -26.93
N VAL A 143 -23.03 -26.14 -28.24
CA VAL A 143 -22.57 -25.18 -29.24
C VAL A 143 -23.23 -23.81 -29.02
N GLN A 144 -24.55 -23.76 -28.80
CA GLN A 144 -25.25 -22.51 -28.50
C GLN A 144 -24.73 -21.81 -27.25
N ILE A 145 -24.43 -22.57 -26.20
CA ILE A 145 -23.86 -22.01 -24.97
C ILE A 145 -22.41 -21.56 -25.19
N GLU A 146 -21.59 -22.30 -25.95
CA GLU A 146 -20.22 -21.87 -26.32
C GLU A 146 -20.25 -20.55 -27.09
N GLU A 147 -21.15 -20.39 -28.08
CA GLU A 147 -21.33 -19.16 -28.84
C GLU A 147 -21.75 -18.00 -27.92
N SER A 148 -22.74 -18.19 -27.06
CA SER A 148 -23.19 -17.18 -26.11
C SER A 148 -22.11 -16.78 -25.12
N LEU A 149 -21.33 -17.73 -24.61
CA LEU A 149 -20.20 -17.44 -23.73
C LEU A 149 -19.07 -16.67 -24.46
N MET A 150 -18.87 -16.97 -25.75
CA MET A 150 -17.91 -16.24 -26.57
C MET A 150 -18.35 -14.79 -26.81
N GLU A 151 -19.63 -14.53 -27.10
CA GLU A 151 -20.19 -13.17 -27.21
C GLU A 151 -20.02 -12.38 -25.89
N VAL A 152 -20.28 -13.04 -24.75
CA VAL A 152 -20.03 -12.43 -23.44
C VAL A 152 -18.54 -12.14 -23.24
N ALA A 153 -17.64 -13.06 -23.60
CA ALA A 153 -16.21 -12.86 -23.52
C ALA A 153 -15.73 -11.71 -24.43
N GLU A 154 -16.31 -11.60 -25.64
CA GLU A 154 -16.03 -10.50 -26.54
C GLU A 154 -16.44 -9.15 -25.94
N THR A 155 -17.65 -9.04 -25.44
CA THR A 155 -18.14 -7.82 -24.78
C THR A 155 -17.31 -7.43 -23.56
N LEU A 156 -16.89 -8.40 -22.76
CA LEU A 156 -16.02 -8.17 -21.62
C LEU A 156 -14.63 -7.70 -22.06
N THR A 157 -14.11 -8.27 -23.16
CA THR A 157 -12.81 -7.88 -23.73
C THR A 157 -12.85 -6.43 -24.22
N ASP A 158 -13.87 -6.02 -24.94
CA ASP A 158 -14.04 -4.64 -25.45
C ASP A 158 -14.04 -3.60 -24.32
N ASN A 159 -14.65 -3.96 -23.19
CA ASN A 159 -14.67 -3.10 -22.02
C ASN A 159 -13.32 -3.07 -21.26
N MET A 160 -12.55 -4.14 -21.33
CA MET A 160 -11.31 -4.33 -20.56
C MET A 160 -10.08 -3.78 -21.27
N ILE A 161 -9.96 -4.00 -22.58
CA ILE A 161 -8.73 -3.84 -23.33
C ILE A 161 -8.29 -2.38 -23.45
N CYS A 162 -6.99 -2.13 -23.35
CA CYS A 162 -6.45 -0.79 -23.62
C CYS A 162 -6.47 -0.49 -25.13
N LYS A 163 -6.62 0.78 -25.50
CA LYS A 163 -6.77 1.25 -26.89
C LYS A 163 -5.60 2.14 -27.31
N MET A 164 -4.41 1.58 -27.41
CA MET A 164 -3.19 2.29 -27.78
C MET A 164 -3.08 2.46 -29.31
N GLU A 165 -3.94 3.27 -29.91
CA GLU A 165 -4.06 3.35 -31.38
C GLU A 165 -3.45 4.61 -32.00
N SER A 166 -3.38 5.72 -31.27
CA SER A 166 -3.04 7.02 -31.83
C SER A 166 -1.80 7.65 -31.19
N LYS A 167 -0.72 7.80 -31.98
CA LYS A 167 0.46 8.56 -31.57
C LYS A 167 0.14 10.04 -31.31
N SER A 168 -0.73 10.64 -32.10
CA SER A 168 -1.12 12.04 -31.93
C SER A 168 -1.88 12.24 -30.62
N PHE A 169 -2.76 11.30 -30.28
CA PHE A 169 -3.45 11.32 -28.99
C PHE A 169 -2.46 11.26 -27.81
N ILE A 170 -1.54 10.28 -27.82
CA ILE A 170 -0.61 10.13 -26.70
C ILE A 170 0.36 11.32 -26.59
N ARG A 171 0.77 11.93 -27.69
CA ARG A 171 1.58 13.16 -27.66
C ARG A 171 0.83 14.30 -26.98
N GLY A 172 -0.45 14.51 -27.33
CA GLY A 172 -1.30 15.51 -26.68
C GLY A 172 -1.55 15.20 -25.20
N ALA A 173 -1.82 13.93 -24.87
CA ALA A 173 -2.02 13.49 -23.49
C ALA A 173 -0.75 13.68 -22.66
N TYR A 174 0.42 13.33 -23.19
CA TYR A 174 1.71 13.55 -22.55
C TYR A 174 1.96 15.04 -22.27
N TYR A 175 1.74 15.90 -23.26
CA TYR A 175 1.90 17.35 -23.09
C TYR A 175 0.98 17.87 -21.97
N LEU A 176 -0.30 17.52 -22.00
CA LEU A 176 -1.27 17.95 -21.00
C LEU A 176 -0.88 17.43 -19.60
N ALA A 177 -0.56 16.16 -19.49
CA ALA A 177 -0.16 15.54 -18.23
C ALA A 177 1.11 16.19 -17.65
N THR A 178 2.11 16.46 -18.50
CA THR A 178 3.35 17.14 -18.10
C THR A 178 3.06 18.53 -17.60
N GLN A 179 2.24 19.33 -18.32
CA GLN A 179 1.89 20.68 -17.92
C GLN A 179 1.12 20.73 -16.60
N LEU A 180 0.19 19.79 -16.37
CA LEU A 180 -0.56 19.72 -15.12
C LEU A 180 0.33 19.29 -13.95
N LEU A 181 1.13 18.24 -14.16
CA LEU A 181 1.98 17.68 -13.12
C LEU A 181 3.06 18.66 -12.66
N THR A 182 3.76 19.29 -13.61
CA THR A 182 4.83 20.24 -13.31
C THR A 182 4.35 21.57 -12.73
N ARG A 183 3.06 21.90 -12.92
CA ARG A 183 2.45 23.05 -12.23
C ARG A 183 2.10 22.74 -10.79
N ALA A 184 1.51 21.56 -10.53
CA ALA A 184 1.20 21.11 -9.17
C ALA A 184 2.49 20.88 -8.37
N TYR A 185 3.43 20.13 -8.97
CA TYR A 185 4.75 19.86 -8.41
C TYR A 185 5.79 20.77 -9.06
N HIS A 186 5.79 22.02 -8.64
CA HIS A 186 6.57 23.13 -9.25
C HIS A 186 8.09 22.91 -9.22
N GLN A 187 8.59 21.98 -8.42
CA GLN A 187 10.01 21.58 -8.40
C GLN A 187 10.30 20.37 -9.30
N GLY A 188 9.30 19.88 -10.07
CA GLY A 188 9.44 18.85 -11.11
C GLY A 188 9.41 17.41 -10.61
N VAL A 189 9.58 16.52 -11.58
CA VAL A 189 9.71 15.06 -11.36
C VAL A 189 11.17 14.67 -11.48
N HIS A 190 11.73 14.09 -10.42
CA HIS A 190 13.13 13.72 -10.31
C HIS A 190 13.33 12.22 -10.48
N VAL A 191 14.36 11.82 -11.22
CA VAL A 191 14.77 10.43 -11.43
C VAL A 191 16.31 10.34 -11.34
N SER A 192 16.83 9.18 -10.96
CA SER A 192 18.26 8.94 -10.99
C SER A 192 18.73 8.69 -12.42
N SER A 193 19.74 9.42 -12.88
CA SER A 193 20.33 9.23 -14.22
C SER A 193 20.92 7.83 -14.38
N GLU A 194 21.55 7.30 -13.35
CA GLU A 194 22.14 5.97 -13.35
C GLU A 194 21.06 4.88 -13.46
N GLU A 195 19.98 4.98 -12.67
CA GLU A 195 18.87 4.03 -12.71
C GLU A 195 18.15 4.05 -14.07
N VAL A 196 18.00 5.23 -14.66
CA VAL A 196 17.40 5.42 -15.98
C VAL A 196 18.26 4.78 -17.09
N LEU A 197 19.58 4.98 -17.07
CA LEU A 197 20.49 4.36 -18.05
C LEU A 197 20.46 2.84 -17.93
N ARG A 198 20.47 2.31 -16.71
CA ARG A 198 20.34 0.87 -16.44
C ARG A 198 18.99 0.33 -16.95
N LEU A 199 17.87 1.01 -16.61
CA LEU A 199 16.53 0.62 -17.08
C LEU A 199 16.46 0.59 -18.60
N ARG A 200 17.04 1.59 -19.28
CA ARG A 200 17.07 1.63 -20.75
C ARG A 200 17.86 0.47 -21.34
N SER A 201 19.01 0.14 -20.79
CA SER A 201 19.81 -1.02 -21.22
C SER A 201 19.05 -2.34 -21.05
N VAL A 202 18.36 -2.51 -19.92
CA VAL A 202 17.50 -3.68 -19.68
C VAL A 202 16.34 -3.71 -20.67
N ALA A 203 15.71 -2.56 -20.95
CA ALA A 203 14.60 -2.47 -21.90
C ALA A 203 15.04 -2.82 -23.33
N GLU A 204 16.23 -2.41 -23.75
CA GLU A 204 16.80 -2.76 -25.07
C GLU A 204 17.02 -4.28 -25.21
N GLN A 205 17.50 -4.93 -24.15
CA GLN A 205 17.66 -6.38 -24.14
C GLN A 205 16.30 -7.10 -24.11
N ALA A 206 15.40 -6.69 -23.19
CA ALA A 206 14.06 -7.24 -23.09
C ALA A 206 13.26 -7.11 -24.41
N ALA A 207 13.43 -6.01 -25.13
CA ALA A 207 12.79 -5.82 -26.44
C ALA A 207 13.29 -6.83 -27.50
N LYS A 208 14.58 -7.18 -27.49
CA LYS A 208 15.17 -8.20 -28.40
C LYS A 208 14.64 -9.59 -28.06
N ASP A 209 14.57 -9.91 -26.78
CA ASP A 209 14.13 -11.22 -26.27
C ASP A 209 12.59 -11.34 -26.21
N LYS A 210 11.86 -10.27 -26.56
CA LYS A 210 10.40 -10.14 -26.43
C LYS A 210 9.90 -10.41 -25.00
N HIS A 211 10.70 -10.07 -24.02
CA HIS A 211 10.29 -10.09 -22.61
C HIS A 211 9.61 -8.77 -22.24
N SER A 212 8.51 -8.87 -21.48
CA SER A 212 7.82 -7.69 -20.94
C SER A 212 8.54 -7.17 -19.70
N ILE A 213 8.60 -5.84 -19.55
CA ILE A 213 8.93 -5.21 -18.28
C ILE A 213 7.64 -4.99 -17.53
N ILE A 214 7.59 -5.49 -16.28
CA ILE A 214 6.47 -5.34 -15.38
C ILE A 214 6.86 -4.32 -14.31
N PHE A 215 6.36 -3.09 -14.45
CA PHE A 215 6.55 -2.04 -13.46
C PHE A 215 5.60 -2.25 -12.29
N LEU A 216 6.17 -2.31 -11.10
CA LEU A 216 5.44 -2.51 -9.85
C LEU A 216 5.69 -1.32 -8.90
N PRO A 217 4.98 -0.19 -9.10
CA PRO A 217 5.14 0.98 -8.26
C PRO A 217 4.42 0.83 -6.92
N CYS A 218 4.92 1.56 -5.90
CA CYS A 218 4.12 1.85 -4.71
C CYS A 218 2.94 2.75 -5.06
N HIS A 219 1.88 2.72 -4.23
CA HIS A 219 0.66 3.45 -4.55
C HIS A 219 0.28 4.42 -3.42
N ARG A 220 0.51 5.72 -3.64
CA ARG A 220 0.20 6.81 -2.70
C ARG A 220 -0.75 7.86 -3.26
N SER A 221 -0.73 8.07 -4.58
CA SER A 221 -1.47 9.13 -5.26
C SER A 221 -1.97 8.67 -6.63
N HIS A 222 -2.96 9.37 -7.18
CA HIS A 222 -3.30 9.26 -8.60
C HIS A 222 -2.18 9.77 -9.52
N VAL A 223 -1.21 10.48 -8.97
CA VAL A 223 -0.03 10.97 -9.71
C VAL A 223 0.95 9.83 -10.02
N ASP A 224 0.92 8.71 -9.29
CA ASP A 224 1.90 7.60 -9.44
C ASP A 224 1.96 7.09 -10.87
N TYR A 225 0.83 6.67 -11.45
CA TYR A 225 0.78 6.15 -12.82
C TYR A 225 1.04 7.25 -13.86
N VAL A 226 0.64 8.50 -13.59
CA VAL A 226 0.90 9.62 -14.50
C VAL A 226 2.40 9.91 -14.57
N SER A 227 3.10 9.95 -13.44
CA SER A 227 4.54 10.23 -13.38
C SER A 227 5.36 9.13 -14.07
N LEU A 228 5.00 7.86 -13.88
CA LEU A 228 5.68 6.75 -14.55
C LEU A 228 5.48 6.78 -16.07
N GLN A 229 4.26 7.04 -16.54
CA GLN A 229 3.97 7.18 -17.98
C GLN A 229 4.76 8.34 -18.60
N ILE A 230 4.83 9.50 -17.92
CA ILE A 230 5.63 10.65 -18.35
C ILE A 230 7.11 10.28 -18.46
N ILE A 231 7.65 9.56 -17.48
CA ILE A 231 9.06 9.13 -17.50
C ILE A 231 9.29 8.15 -18.65
N CYS A 232 8.45 7.12 -18.81
CA CYS A 232 8.59 6.15 -19.90
C CYS A 232 8.52 6.84 -21.28
N TYR A 233 7.56 7.76 -21.47
CA TYR A 233 7.46 8.54 -22.69
C TYR A 233 8.74 9.35 -22.96
N ARG A 234 9.23 10.06 -21.95
CA ARG A 234 10.43 10.91 -22.05
C ARG A 234 11.69 10.13 -22.37
N LEU A 235 11.81 8.92 -21.82
CA LEU A 235 12.94 8.03 -22.05
C LEU A 235 12.84 7.28 -23.41
N GLY A 236 11.74 7.42 -24.12
CA GLY A 236 11.48 6.67 -25.35
C GLY A 236 11.27 5.17 -25.11
N LEU A 237 10.74 4.79 -23.95
CA LEU A 237 10.34 3.41 -23.66
C LEU A 237 8.91 3.15 -24.12
N ALA A 238 8.61 1.91 -24.53
CA ALA A 238 7.24 1.51 -24.78
C ALA A 238 6.40 1.67 -23.54
N LEU A 239 5.31 2.49 -23.64
CA LEU A 239 4.44 2.76 -22.49
C LEU A 239 3.81 1.47 -21.99
N PRO A 240 3.79 1.25 -20.67
CA PRO A 240 3.15 0.08 -20.10
C PRO A 240 1.62 0.18 -20.18
N THR A 241 0.96 -0.97 -20.37
CA THR A 241 -0.47 -1.12 -20.10
C THR A 241 -0.71 -1.05 -18.60
N VAL A 242 -1.52 -0.09 -18.15
CA VAL A 242 -1.82 0.14 -16.72
C VAL A 242 -3.02 -0.69 -16.29
N ILE A 243 -2.84 -1.59 -15.34
CA ILE A 243 -3.94 -2.35 -14.75
C ILE A 243 -4.69 -1.47 -13.76
N ALA A 244 -5.89 -1.03 -14.12
CA ALA A 244 -6.71 -0.10 -13.35
C ALA A 244 -8.08 -0.70 -12.96
N GLY A 245 -8.59 -0.30 -11.81
CA GLY A 245 -9.93 -0.71 -11.36
C GLY A 245 -11.04 -0.01 -12.14
N ASP A 246 -12.09 -0.75 -12.48
CA ASP A 246 -13.27 -0.27 -13.22
C ASP A 246 -14.03 0.89 -12.57
N ASN A 247 -13.79 1.13 -11.29
CA ASN A 247 -14.32 2.30 -10.58
C ASN A 247 -13.80 3.65 -11.07
N LEU A 248 -12.72 3.67 -11.86
CA LEU A 248 -12.20 4.88 -12.52
C LEU A 248 -12.71 5.04 -13.96
N ASN A 249 -13.49 4.08 -14.45
CA ASN A 249 -14.06 4.10 -15.79
C ASN A 249 -15.36 4.96 -15.84
N PHE A 250 -15.18 6.27 -15.66
CA PHE A 250 -16.29 7.24 -15.81
C PHE A 250 -16.45 7.68 -17.27
N PRO A 251 -17.64 8.14 -17.67
CA PRO A 251 -17.81 8.76 -18.99
C PRO A 251 -16.74 9.83 -19.25
N VAL A 252 -16.19 9.86 -20.46
CA VAL A 252 -15.11 10.75 -20.93
C VAL A 252 -13.73 10.39 -20.33
N VAL A 253 -13.60 10.35 -19.00
CA VAL A 253 -12.30 10.06 -18.34
C VAL A 253 -11.87 8.62 -18.60
N GLY A 254 -12.80 7.67 -18.47
CA GLY A 254 -12.49 6.26 -18.71
C GLY A 254 -12.00 6.00 -20.14
N ALA A 255 -12.69 6.59 -21.11
CA ALA A 255 -12.27 6.49 -22.51
C ALA A 255 -10.89 7.15 -22.75
N PHE A 256 -10.65 8.34 -22.17
CA PHE A 256 -9.34 9.00 -22.26
C PHE A 256 -8.22 8.12 -21.70
N LEU A 257 -8.41 7.57 -20.51
CA LEU A 257 -7.42 6.71 -19.86
C LEU A 257 -7.21 5.40 -20.65
N GLN A 258 -8.27 4.83 -21.22
CA GLN A 258 -8.18 3.61 -22.05
C GLN A 258 -7.33 3.82 -23.31
N HIS A 259 -7.45 4.98 -23.95
CA HIS A 259 -6.60 5.37 -25.09
C HIS A 259 -5.17 5.73 -24.64
N ALA A 260 -4.98 6.10 -23.38
CA ALA A 260 -3.67 6.35 -22.78
C ALA A 260 -2.99 5.06 -22.24
N GLY A 261 -3.62 3.89 -22.36
CA GLY A 261 -3.03 2.61 -21.96
C GLY A 261 -3.66 1.93 -20.76
N ALA A 262 -4.77 2.43 -20.20
CA ALA A 262 -5.45 1.76 -19.10
C ALA A 262 -6.21 0.51 -19.58
N MET A 263 -6.04 -0.60 -18.87
CA MET A 263 -6.90 -1.77 -18.95
C MET A 263 -7.80 -1.82 -17.69
N TRP A 264 -9.11 -2.06 -17.90
CA TRP A 264 -10.08 -2.04 -16.83
C TRP A 264 -10.34 -3.43 -16.27
N ILE A 265 -10.17 -3.59 -14.96
CA ILE A 265 -10.49 -4.83 -14.27
C ILE A 265 -11.47 -4.59 -13.12
N ARG A 266 -12.33 -5.57 -12.84
CA ARG A 266 -13.17 -5.56 -11.65
C ARG A 266 -12.32 -5.64 -10.38
N ARG A 267 -12.75 -4.96 -9.32
CA ARG A 267 -12.07 -5.04 -8.01
C ARG A 267 -12.16 -6.41 -7.36
N SER A 268 -13.20 -7.15 -7.65
CA SER A 268 -13.39 -8.52 -7.18
C SER A 268 -13.95 -9.34 -8.34
N PHE A 269 -13.39 -10.52 -8.54
CA PHE A 269 -13.81 -11.44 -9.60
C PHE A 269 -14.88 -12.42 -9.11
N GLY A 270 -15.06 -12.54 -7.77
CA GLY A 270 -16.00 -13.50 -7.19
C GLY A 270 -15.71 -14.92 -7.66
N ASP A 271 -16.80 -15.67 -7.93
CA ASP A 271 -16.74 -17.03 -8.48
C ASP A 271 -16.83 -17.02 -10.03
N ASP A 272 -16.68 -15.87 -10.69
CA ASP A 272 -16.76 -15.73 -12.16
C ASP A 272 -15.51 -16.31 -12.84
N GLN A 273 -15.58 -17.59 -13.17
CA GLN A 273 -14.48 -18.33 -13.78
C GLN A 273 -14.18 -17.86 -15.22
N LEU A 274 -15.20 -17.44 -15.97
CA LEU A 274 -15.02 -16.91 -17.33
C LEU A 274 -14.22 -15.62 -17.28
N TYR A 275 -14.63 -14.67 -16.44
CA TYR A 275 -13.96 -13.40 -16.29
C TYR A 275 -12.52 -13.56 -15.79
N THR A 276 -12.32 -14.43 -14.78
CA THR A 276 -10.97 -14.72 -14.25
C THR A 276 -10.04 -15.28 -15.33
N THR A 277 -10.54 -16.21 -16.16
CA THR A 277 -9.77 -16.80 -17.25
C THR A 277 -9.50 -15.78 -18.35
N LEU A 278 -10.47 -14.90 -18.63
CA LEU A 278 -10.32 -13.83 -19.62
C LEU A 278 -9.21 -12.84 -19.22
N VAL A 279 -9.19 -12.41 -17.94
CA VAL A 279 -8.12 -11.55 -17.42
C VAL A 279 -6.75 -12.22 -17.53
N GLN A 280 -6.66 -13.51 -17.16
CA GLN A 280 -5.41 -14.28 -17.34
C GLN A 280 -5.00 -14.37 -18.79
N ALA A 281 -5.94 -14.64 -19.70
CA ALA A 281 -5.65 -14.75 -21.14
C ALA A 281 -5.14 -13.42 -21.72
N TYR A 282 -5.69 -12.29 -21.26
CA TYR A 282 -5.23 -10.98 -21.70
C TYR A 282 -3.83 -10.66 -21.15
N ILE A 283 -3.56 -10.94 -19.89
CA ILE A 283 -2.22 -10.78 -19.29
C ILE A 283 -1.22 -11.68 -20.05
N ASP A 284 -1.54 -12.96 -20.27
CA ASP A 284 -0.68 -13.88 -21.01
C ASP A 284 -0.39 -13.34 -22.43
N THR A 285 -1.42 -12.82 -23.11
CA THR A 285 -1.29 -12.25 -24.48
C THR A 285 -0.34 -11.06 -24.49
N LEU A 286 -0.44 -10.15 -23.51
CA LEU A 286 0.46 -9.01 -23.41
C LEU A 286 1.90 -9.47 -23.14
N LEU A 287 2.11 -10.38 -22.18
CA LEU A 287 3.44 -10.87 -21.82
C LEU A 287 4.11 -11.70 -22.95
N GLN A 288 3.35 -12.55 -23.65
CA GLN A 288 3.85 -13.35 -24.79
C GLN A 288 4.34 -12.48 -25.95
N ASN A 289 3.78 -11.29 -26.07
CA ASN A 289 4.15 -10.35 -27.13
C ASN A 289 5.15 -9.29 -26.67
N GLY A 290 5.64 -9.35 -25.43
CA GLY A 290 6.66 -8.44 -24.91
C GLY A 290 6.13 -7.04 -24.61
N TYR A 291 4.82 -6.84 -24.43
CA TYR A 291 4.25 -5.55 -24.05
C TYR A 291 4.45 -5.30 -22.55
N ASN A 292 4.86 -4.08 -22.21
CA ASN A 292 5.09 -3.70 -20.83
C ASN A 292 3.78 -3.57 -20.05
N LEU A 293 3.85 -3.87 -18.75
CA LEU A 293 2.73 -3.77 -17.80
C LEU A 293 3.07 -2.87 -16.64
N GLU A 294 2.06 -2.20 -16.11
CA GLU A 294 2.13 -1.48 -14.83
C GLU A 294 1.00 -1.96 -13.93
N CYS A 295 1.33 -2.44 -12.74
CA CYS A 295 0.33 -2.77 -11.75
C CYS A 295 0.79 -2.45 -10.33
N PHE A 296 -0.16 -2.06 -9.50
CA PHE A 296 0.11 -1.68 -8.12
C PHE A 296 -0.04 -2.90 -7.21
N VAL A 297 1.10 -3.36 -6.67
CA VAL A 297 1.14 -4.56 -5.81
C VAL A 297 0.30 -4.40 -4.54
N GLU A 298 0.09 -3.18 -4.08
CA GLU A 298 -0.72 -2.83 -2.91
C GLU A 298 -2.24 -2.93 -3.19
N GLY A 299 -2.66 -2.89 -4.46
CA GLY A 299 -4.06 -2.96 -4.88
C GLY A 299 -4.92 -1.77 -4.46
N GLY A 300 -4.34 -0.74 -3.88
CA GLY A 300 -4.99 0.50 -3.49
C GLY A 300 -4.00 1.50 -2.91
N ARG A 301 -4.39 2.79 -2.87
CA ARG A 301 -3.51 3.84 -2.36
C ARG A 301 -3.35 3.76 -0.85
N SER A 302 -2.12 3.90 -0.37
CA SER A 302 -1.82 4.02 1.04
C SER A 302 -2.36 5.35 1.59
N ARG A 303 -3.24 5.28 2.58
CA ARG A 303 -3.75 6.46 3.28
C ARG A 303 -2.89 6.87 4.45
N THR A 304 -1.96 6.02 4.85
CA THR A 304 -1.10 6.23 6.02
C THR A 304 0.32 6.65 5.67
N GLY A 305 0.70 6.64 4.39
CA GLY A 305 2.06 6.94 3.93
C GLY A 305 3.03 5.74 3.95
N LYS A 306 2.69 4.63 4.65
CA LYS A 306 3.45 3.37 4.62
C LYS A 306 3.09 2.54 3.40
N LEU A 307 3.91 1.56 3.03
CA LEU A 307 3.51 0.51 2.09
C LEU A 307 2.42 -0.37 2.70
N LEU A 308 1.43 -0.72 1.90
CA LEU A 308 0.40 -1.68 2.27
C LEU A 308 0.88 -3.12 1.99
N PRO A 309 0.35 -4.13 2.71
CA PRO A 309 0.61 -5.52 2.39
C PRO A 309 0.23 -5.86 0.94
N PRO A 310 0.96 -6.80 0.29
CA PRO A 310 0.74 -7.10 -1.12
C PRO A 310 -0.60 -7.78 -1.36
N LYS A 311 -1.23 -7.45 -2.49
CA LYS A 311 -2.40 -8.14 -3.03
C LYS A 311 -1.95 -9.16 -4.06
N PHE A 312 -2.40 -10.40 -3.89
CA PHE A 312 -1.88 -11.53 -4.65
C PHE A 312 -2.65 -11.84 -5.93
N GLY A 313 -3.74 -11.13 -6.23
CA GLY A 313 -4.57 -11.41 -7.41
C GLY A 313 -3.78 -11.32 -8.72
N ILE A 314 -3.35 -10.12 -9.08
CA ILE A 314 -2.58 -9.89 -10.31
C ILE A 314 -1.19 -10.54 -10.25
N LEU A 315 -0.51 -10.45 -9.11
CA LEU A 315 0.77 -11.15 -8.94
C LEU A 315 0.65 -12.66 -9.17
N GLY A 316 -0.49 -13.26 -8.79
CA GLY A 316 -0.79 -14.67 -9.06
C GLY A 316 -0.87 -14.97 -10.54
N PHE A 317 -1.51 -14.11 -11.34
CA PHE A 317 -1.57 -14.27 -12.80
C PHE A 317 -0.18 -14.16 -13.43
N LEU A 318 0.62 -13.16 -13.04
CA LEU A 318 1.99 -12.99 -13.52
C LEU A 318 2.87 -14.22 -13.18
N LEU A 319 2.79 -14.69 -11.94
CA LEU A 319 3.50 -15.88 -11.51
C LEU A 319 3.08 -17.11 -12.33
N ASP A 320 1.78 -17.33 -12.49
CA ASP A 320 1.24 -18.50 -13.19
C ASP A 320 1.58 -18.48 -14.70
N SER A 321 1.63 -17.31 -15.33
CA SER A 321 2.05 -17.15 -16.74
C SER A 321 3.45 -17.73 -16.95
N VAL A 322 4.41 -17.35 -16.11
CA VAL A 322 5.81 -17.77 -16.24
C VAL A 322 6.03 -19.17 -15.66
N ALA A 323 5.45 -19.50 -14.49
CA ALA A 323 5.64 -20.79 -13.84
C ALA A 323 5.09 -21.97 -14.64
N SER A 324 4.02 -21.76 -15.41
CA SER A 324 3.41 -22.75 -16.30
C SER A 324 4.12 -22.89 -17.67
N GLY A 325 5.06 -22.00 -17.99
CA GLY A 325 5.75 -21.96 -19.27
C GLY A 325 4.94 -21.34 -20.41
N ARG A 326 3.74 -20.74 -20.17
CA ARG A 326 2.98 -20.02 -21.19
C ARG A 326 3.69 -18.75 -21.65
N VAL A 327 4.44 -18.13 -20.75
CA VAL A 327 5.34 -17.01 -21.01
C VAL A 327 6.75 -17.47 -20.70
N GLU A 328 7.72 -17.16 -21.58
CA GLU A 328 9.11 -17.57 -21.38
C GLU A 328 9.71 -16.91 -20.13
N ASP A 329 9.71 -15.58 -20.08
CA ASP A 329 10.14 -14.80 -18.92
C ASP A 329 9.48 -13.41 -18.93
N SER A 330 9.63 -12.72 -17.80
CA SER A 330 9.26 -11.29 -17.64
C SER A 330 10.19 -10.62 -16.66
N ILE A 331 10.48 -9.36 -16.88
CA ILE A 331 11.41 -8.59 -16.06
C ILE A 331 10.60 -7.76 -15.05
N ILE A 332 10.79 -8.03 -13.78
CA ILE A 332 10.17 -7.26 -12.69
C ILE A 332 10.98 -6.01 -12.41
N CYS A 333 10.32 -4.87 -12.42
CA CYS A 333 10.90 -3.56 -12.10
C CYS A 333 10.11 -2.89 -10.96
N PRO A 334 10.53 -3.06 -9.69
CA PRO A 334 9.93 -2.34 -8.58
C PRO A 334 10.22 -0.84 -8.67
N VAL A 335 9.22 0.00 -8.38
CA VAL A 335 9.32 1.45 -8.51
C VAL A 335 8.85 2.14 -7.23
N SER A 336 9.64 3.08 -6.74
CA SER A 336 9.27 3.93 -5.61
C SER A 336 8.95 5.33 -6.07
N THR A 337 7.74 5.82 -5.77
CA THR A 337 7.34 7.21 -6.01
C THR A 337 7.16 7.92 -4.68
N GLN A 338 7.87 9.01 -4.46
CA GLN A 338 7.86 9.79 -3.25
C GLN A 338 7.49 11.24 -3.54
N TYR A 339 6.86 11.89 -2.58
CA TYR A 339 6.28 13.23 -2.73
C TYR A 339 6.69 14.12 -1.58
N ASP A 340 6.98 15.38 -1.86
CA ASP A 340 7.04 16.40 -0.80
C ASP A 340 5.65 16.59 -0.18
N LYS A 341 4.60 16.67 -1.00
CA LYS A 341 3.22 16.71 -0.52
C LYS A 341 2.31 15.89 -1.42
N VAL A 342 1.54 14.99 -0.84
CA VAL A 342 0.54 14.20 -1.56
C VAL A 342 -0.77 14.99 -1.59
N ILE A 343 -1.35 15.13 -2.76
CA ILE A 343 -2.51 15.99 -2.99
C ILE A 343 -3.77 15.49 -2.27
N GLU A 344 -3.88 14.18 -2.07
CA GLU A 344 -5.07 13.54 -1.48
C GLU A 344 -5.01 13.41 0.04
N VAL A 345 -3.96 13.90 0.72
CA VAL A 345 -3.75 13.64 2.17
C VAL A 345 -4.93 14.11 3.02
N ASP A 346 -5.54 15.26 2.72
CA ASP A 346 -6.71 15.77 3.46
C ASP A 346 -7.90 14.79 3.38
N SER A 347 -8.15 14.23 2.20
CA SER A 347 -9.17 13.20 1.99
C SER A 347 -8.84 11.92 2.75
N TYR A 348 -7.57 11.48 2.73
CA TYR A 348 -7.13 10.28 3.45
C TYR A 348 -7.34 10.42 4.95
N ILE A 349 -6.98 11.56 5.52
CA ILE A 349 -7.16 11.84 6.94
C ILE A 349 -8.65 11.76 7.32
N SER A 350 -9.52 12.36 6.53
CA SER A 350 -10.96 12.32 6.74
C SER A 350 -11.49 10.88 6.75
N GLU A 351 -11.07 10.05 5.79
CA GLU A 351 -11.44 8.62 5.74
C GLU A 351 -10.91 7.85 6.96
N LEU A 352 -9.65 8.06 7.35
CA LEU A 352 -9.03 7.40 8.50
C LEU A 352 -9.71 7.75 9.82
N LEU A 353 -10.28 8.95 9.91
CA LEU A 353 -11.05 9.41 11.07
C LEU A 353 -12.54 9.03 11.04
N GLY A 354 -12.95 8.27 10.01
CA GLY A 354 -14.29 7.71 9.94
C GLY A 354 -15.31 8.56 9.18
N GLN A 355 -14.90 9.62 8.52
CA GLN A 355 -15.76 10.39 7.66
C GLN A 355 -16.10 9.58 6.39
N PRO A 356 -17.31 9.76 5.81
CA PRO A 356 -17.64 9.10 4.55
C PRO A 356 -16.65 9.54 3.47
N LYS A 357 -16.25 8.57 2.64
CA LYS A 357 -15.36 8.82 1.51
C LYS A 357 -16.00 9.87 0.59
N PRO A 358 -15.35 11.04 0.37
CA PRO A 358 -15.81 11.97 -0.65
C PRO A 358 -15.77 11.24 -2.00
N LYS A 359 -16.74 11.52 -2.86
CA LYS A 359 -16.70 11.01 -4.24
C LYS A 359 -15.46 11.58 -4.89
N GLU A 360 -14.44 10.75 -5.05
CA GLU A 360 -13.23 11.12 -5.78
C GLU A 360 -13.63 11.33 -7.24
N ASN A 361 -13.61 12.57 -7.65
CA ASN A 361 -13.83 12.93 -9.04
C ASN A 361 -12.48 13.42 -9.58
N LEU A 362 -11.84 12.58 -10.40
CA LEU A 362 -10.60 12.97 -11.10
C LEU A 362 -10.82 14.24 -11.92
N MET A 363 -12.06 14.50 -12.37
CA MET A 363 -12.43 15.75 -13.07
C MET A 363 -12.44 16.95 -12.13
N ASP A 364 -12.86 16.81 -10.87
CA ASP A 364 -12.78 17.89 -9.89
C ASP A 364 -11.32 18.23 -9.60
N PHE A 365 -10.45 17.21 -9.60
CA PHE A 365 -9.01 17.40 -9.53
C PHE A 365 -8.44 18.11 -10.78
N LEU A 366 -8.83 17.67 -11.96
CA LEU A 366 -8.32 18.24 -13.22
C LEU A 366 -8.96 19.61 -13.58
N SER A 367 -10.20 19.86 -13.17
CA SER A 367 -10.96 21.07 -13.48
C SER A 367 -10.73 22.21 -12.48
N ALA A 368 -10.21 21.90 -11.31
CA ALA A 368 -10.02 22.92 -10.29
C ALA A 368 -8.95 23.92 -10.72
N SER A 369 -9.35 25.17 -10.92
CA SER A 369 -8.44 26.32 -10.99
C SER A 369 -7.49 26.38 -9.78
N SER A 370 -7.83 25.68 -8.69
CA SER A 370 -7.01 25.47 -7.51
C SER A 370 -5.73 24.65 -7.77
N VAL A 371 -5.70 23.72 -8.74
CA VAL A 371 -4.48 22.96 -9.10
C VAL A 371 -3.38 23.92 -9.57
N LEU A 372 -3.75 25.02 -10.21
CA LEU A 372 -2.80 26.02 -10.70
C LEU A 372 -2.14 26.86 -9.59
N SER A 373 -2.71 26.86 -8.38
CA SER A 373 -2.18 27.55 -7.20
C SER A 373 -1.47 26.62 -6.21
N LEU A 374 -1.46 25.31 -6.46
CA LEU A 374 -0.83 24.35 -5.56
C LEU A 374 0.70 24.42 -5.67
N LYS A 375 1.35 24.44 -4.52
CA LYS A 375 2.80 24.33 -4.38
C LYS A 375 3.11 23.04 -3.62
N LEU A 376 3.19 21.92 -4.35
CA LEU A 376 3.33 20.58 -3.75
C LEU A 376 4.80 20.09 -3.67
N GLY A 377 5.77 20.97 -4.01
CA GLY A 377 7.17 20.60 -3.99
C GLY A 377 7.56 19.77 -5.22
N ARG A 378 8.22 18.62 -4.99
CA ARG A 378 8.70 17.73 -6.05
C ARG A 378 8.15 16.30 -5.91
N VAL A 379 8.23 15.55 -6.99
CA VAL A 379 8.04 14.10 -7.05
C VAL A 379 9.39 13.45 -7.28
N ASP A 380 9.69 12.39 -6.58
CA ASP A 380 10.93 11.62 -6.73
C ASP A 380 10.59 10.17 -7.11
N VAL A 381 11.05 9.71 -8.28
CA VAL A 381 10.76 8.38 -8.79
C VAL A 381 12.06 7.60 -8.90
N ARG A 382 12.12 6.42 -8.31
CA ARG A 382 13.29 5.54 -8.27
C ARG A 382 12.96 4.16 -8.78
N PHE A 383 13.87 3.60 -9.54
CA PHE A 383 13.77 2.28 -10.12
C PHE A 383 14.76 1.34 -9.44
N HIS A 384 14.24 0.30 -8.81
CA HIS A 384 15.08 -0.78 -8.31
C HIS A 384 15.74 -1.50 -9.51
N GLU A 385 16.84 -2.20 -9.29
CA GLU A 385 17.47 -3.04 -10.30
C GLU A 385 16.47 -4.07 -10.82
N PRO A 386 16.11 -4.05 -12.11
CA PRO A 386 15.17 -5.01 -12.67
C PRO A 386 15.72 -6.44 -12.65
N TRP A 387 14.85 -7.43 -12.40
CA TRP A 387 15.24 -8.83 -12.31
C TRP A 387 14.24 -9.78 -12.96
N SER A 388 14.72 -10.96 -13.38
CA SER A 388 13.94 -11.99 -14.08
C SER A 388 13.00 -12.71 -13.12
N LEU A 389 11.71 -12.78 -13.47
CA LEU A 389 10.70 -13.51 -12.73
C LEU A 389 10.96 -15.02 -12.78
N ARG A 390 11.40 -15.55 -13.92
CA ARG A 390 11.75 -16.97 -14.08
C ARG A 390 12.92 -17.37 -13.17
N THR A 391 13.98 -16.55 -13.16
CA THR A 391 15.13 -16.80 -12.27
C THR A 391 14.68 -16.84 -10.82
N PHE A 392 13.85 -15.87 -10.40
CA PHE A 392 13.30 -15.85 -9.05
C PHE A 392 12.49 -17.11 -8.72
N ILE A 393 11.60 -17.57 -9.64
CA ILE A 393 10.81 -18.79 -9.44
C ILE A 393 11.72 -20.01 -9.25
N ASN A 394 12.74 -20.14 -10.11
CA ASN A 394 13.68 -21.25 -10.04
C ASN A 394 14.48 -21.26 -8.72
N GLU A 395 14.97 -20.11 -8.29
CA GLU A 395 15.64 -19.96 -7.00
C GLU A 395 14.77 -20.38 -5.81
N GLN A 396 13.48 -20.00 -5.84
CA GLN A 396 12.55 -20.40 -4.77
C GLN A 396 12.29 -21.93 -4.81
N ARG A 397 12.09 -22.52 -5.99
CA ARG A 397 11.94 -23.97 -6.15
C ARG A 397 13.18 -24.72 -5.66
N ASP A 398 14.36 -24.25 -5.98
CA ASP A 398 15.62 -24.82 -5.51
C ASP A 398 15.76 -24.76 -3.97
N ARG A 399 15.30 -23.67 -3.36
CA ARG A 399 15.25 -23.57 -1.89
C ARG A 399 14.28 -24.60 -1.29
N PHE A 400 13.11 -24.78 -1.87
CA PHE A 400 12.13 -25.74 -1.38
C PHE A 400 12.55 -27.18 -1.61
N SER A 401 13.27 -27.49 -2.69
CA SER A 401 13.82 -28.83 -2.95
C SER A 401 14.84 -29.29 -1.90
N ARG A 402 15.48 -28.35 -1.20
CA ARG A 402 16.45 -28.62 -0.12
C ARG A 402 15.79 -28.85 1.24
N LEU A 403 14.48 -28.63 1.36
CA LEU A 403 13.77 -28.87 2.61
C LEU A 403 13.57 -30.37 2.85
N PRO A 404 13.64 -30.86 4.10
CA PRO A 404 13.52 -32.27 4.43
C PRO A 404 12.13 -32.84 4.14
N LEU A 405 11.09 -31.99 4.09
CA LEU A 405 9.72 -32.39 3.78
C LEU A 405 9.33 -31.87 2.40
N ARG A 406 8.79 -32.76 1.57
CA ARG A 406 8.24 -32.38 0.26
C ARG A 406 6.98 -31.55 0.44
N ILE A 407 6.97 -30.36 -0.12
CA ILE A 407 5.84 -29.43 -0.06
C ILE A 407 4.84 -29.79 -1.18
N ASP A 408 3.54 -29.70 -0.89
CA ASP A 408 2.49 -29.83 -1.90
C ASP A 408 2.62 -28.70 -2.95
N PRO A 409 2.42 -28.98 -4.25
CA PRO A 409 2.56 -27.98 -5.32
C PRO A 409 1.68 -26.72 -5.13
N LYS A 410 0.49 -26.87 -4.53
CA LYS A 410 -0.36 -25.71 -4.22
C LYS A 410 0.24 -24.85 -3.12
N GLU A 411 0.75 -25.48 -2.08
CA GLU A 411 1.43 -24.77 -0.99
C GLU A 411 2.74 -24.12 -1.46
N GLU A 412 3.52 -24.82 -2.31
CA GLU A 412 4.71 -24.26 -2.95
C GLU A 412 4.38 -22.98 -3.71
N ARG A 413 3.33 -23.03 -4.57
CA ARG A 413 2.86 -21.85 -5.30
C ARG A 413 2.47 -20.69 -4.38
N ILE A 414 1.73 -20.98 -3.30
CA ILE A 414 1.32 -19.96 -2.33
C ILE A 414 2.54 -19.31 -1.66
N ARG A 415 3.53 -20.12 -1.29
CA ARG A 415 4.77 -19.63 -0.66
C ARG A 415 5.58 -18.77 -1.63
N ILE A 416 5.77 -19.22 -2.87
CA ILE A 416 6.45 -18.43 -3.90
C ILE A 416 5.75 -17.10 -4.13
N LEU A 417 4.41 -17.13 -4.26
CA LEU A 417 3.61 -15.92 -4.47
C LEU A 417 3.71 -14.91 -3.32
N ARG A 418 3.69 -15.40 -2.08
CA ARG A 418 3.91 -14.55 -0.90
C ARG A 418 5.30 -13.96 -0.89
N THR A 419 6.32 -14.77 -1.15
CA THR A 419 7.71 -14.31 -1.21
C THR A 419 7.88 -13.25 -2.31
N LEU A 420 7.27 -13.45 -3.49
CA LEU A 420 7.26 -12.49 -4.58
C LEU A 420 6.70 -11.13 -4.15
N GLY A 421 5.51 -11.12 -3.54
CA GLY A 421 4.87 -9.88 -3.12
C GLY A 421 5.68 -9.10 -2.08
N PHE A 422 6.23 -9.79 -1.06
CA PHE A 422 7.05 -9.14 -0.04
C PHE A 422 8.43 -8.72 -0.57
N LYS A 423 9.03 -9.50 -1.48
CA LYS A 423 10.28 -9.09 -2.14
C LYS A 423 10.09 -7.79 -2.91
N VAL A 424 9.04 -7.67 -3.72
CA VAL A 424 8.74 -6.45 -4.47
C VAL A 424 8.60 -5.25 -3.54
N LEU A 425 7.88 -5.39 -2.41
CA LEU A 425 7.73 -4.31 -1.43
C LEU A 425 9.05 -3.97 -0.71
N SER A 426 9.89 -4.95 -0.43
CA SER A 426 11.24 -4.72 0.10
C SER A 426 12.09 -3.94 -0.90
N ASP A 427 12.11 -4.37 -2.15
CA ASP A 427 12.87 -3.72 -3.23
C ASP A 427 12.39 -2.25 -3.46
N ILE A 428 11.09 -1.98 -3.30
CA ILE A 428 10.53 -0.62 -3.33
C ILE A 428 11.07 0.22 -2.15
N ASN A 429 11.11 -0.35 -0.94
CA ASN A 429 11.65 0.33 0.22
C ASN A 429 13.14 0.65 0.06
N ASP A 430 13.93 -0.28 -0.50
CA ASP A 430 15.38 -0.14 -0.66
C ASP A 430 15.76 1.03 -1.57
N VAL A 431 14.88 1.41 -2.50
CA VAL A 431 15.10 2.58 -3.39
C VAL A 431 14.29 3.80 -2.99
N SER A 432 13.51 3.73 -1.92
CA SER A 432 12.71 4.86 -1.45
C SER A 432 13.57 6.02 -1.00
N VAL A 433 13.13 7.24 -1.37
CA VAL A 433 13.81 8.48 -1.02
C VAL A 433 13.05 9.18 0.10
N VAL A 434 13.73 9.57 1.16
CA VAL A 434 13.15 10.38 2.23
C VAL A 434 13.11 11.84 1.79
N MET A 435 11.89 12.40 1.74
CA MET A 435 11.65 13.75 1.30
C MET A 435 11.88 14.76 2.44
N PRO A 436 12.25 16.01 2.14
CA PRO A 436 12.45 17.06 3.15
C PRO A 436 11.25 17.27 4.07
N THR A 437 10.04 17.25 3.53
CA THR A 437 8.80 17.36 4.30
C THR A 437 8.62 16.21 5.27
N ALA A 438 9.06 15.00 4.92
CA ALA A 438 9.06 13.84 5.80
C ALA A 438 10.09 13.99 6.93
N LEU A 439 11.27 14.52 6.66
CA LEU A 439 12.27 14.81 7.69
C LEU A 439 11.77 15.85 8.68
N VAL A 440 11.33 17.02 8.18
CA VAL A 440 10.81 18.12 9.00
C VAL A 440 9.59 17.69 9.81
N GLY A 441 8.62 17.04 9.15
CA GLY A 441 7.40 16.53 9.81
C GLY A 441 7.71 15.52 10.91
N THR A 442 8.68 14.62 10.68
CA THR A 442 9.11 13.64 11.68
C THR A 442 9.72 14.32 12.89
N VAL A 443 10.65 15.25 12.69
CA VAL A 443 11.28 16.00 13.79
C VAL A 443 10.24 16.77 14.59
N LEU A 444 9.35 17.53 13.96
CA LEU A 444 8.30 18.30 14.65
C LEU A 444 7.36 17.41 15.48
N LEU A 445 7.06 16.22 15.01
CA LEU A 445 6.22 15.27 15.74
C LEU A 445 6.88 14.72 17.01
N THR A 446 8.21 14.60 17.05
CA THR A 446 8.93 14.15 18.26
C THR A 446 8.74 15.10 19.43
N LEU A 447 8.50 16.37 19.17
CA LEU A 447 8.50 17.46 20.17
C LEU A 447 7.18 17.66 20.93
N ARG A 448 6.19 16.81 20.68
CA ARG A 448 4.93 16.72 21.44
C ARG A 448 4.21 18.05 21.74
N GLY A 449 4.06 18.89 20.72
CA GLY A 449 3.34 20.17 20.87
C GLY A 449 4.15 21.29 21.52
N ARG A 450 5.45 21.06 21.72
CA ARG A 450 6.38 22.14 22.03
C ARG A 450 6.88 22.74 20.73
N GLY A 451 7.10 24.05 20.70
CA GLY A 451 7.78 24.70 19.61
C GLY A 451 9.26 24.35 19.60
N VAL A 452 9.88 24.48 18.43
CA VAL A 452 11.34 24.33 18.22
C VAL A 452 11.86 25.53 17.47
N GLY A 453 12.95 26.09 17.94
CA GLY A 453 13.67 27.17 17.23
C GLY A 453 14.24 26.68 15.90
N LYS A 454 14.37 27.55 14.95
CA LYS A 454 14.84 27.24 13.59
C LYS A 454 16.20 26.55 13.59
N SER A 455 17.14 27.04 14.40
CA SER A 455 18.49 26.46 14.48
C SER A 455 18.46 25.01 14.98
N GLU A 456 17.68 24.72 15.99
CA GLU A 456 17.53 23.37 16.55
C GLU A 456 16.74 22.45 15.58
N LEU A 457 15.75 22.98 14.86
CA LEU A 457 15.05 22.23 13.82
C LEU A 457 16.03 21.80 12.71
N ILE A 458 16.88 22.70 12.25
CA ILE A 458 17.90 22.41 11.23
C ILE A 458 18.86 21.34 11.75
N ARG A 459 19.40 21.49 12.95
CA ARG A 459 20.30 20.50 13.59
C ARG A 459 19.67 19.11 13.64
N ARG A 460 18.42 19.00 14.05
CA ARG A 460 17.70 17.72 14.14
C ARG A 460 17.40 17.11 12.78
N VAL A 461 17.07 17.93 11.79
CA VAL A 461 16.85 17.45 10.41
C VAL A 461 18.17 16.96 9.81
N GLU A 462 19.29 17.63 10.07
CA GLU A 462 20.61 17.18 9.66
C GLU A 462 20.98 15.85 10.30
N TRP A 463 20.84 15.75 11.63
CA TRP A 463 21.03 14.50 12.36
C TRP A 463 20.17 13.35 11.79
N LEU A 464 18.86 13.59 11.54
CA LEU A 464 17.99 12.56 10.97
C LEU A 464 18.42 12.18 9.55
N SER A 465 18.85 13.15 8.75
CA SER A 465 19.37 12.89 7.38
C SER A 465 20.60 12.00 7.39
N GLU A 466 21.50 12.24 8.35
CA GLU A 466 22.70 11.39 8.56
C GLU A 466 22.32 9.98 8.99
N ARG A 467 21.35 9.84 9.91
CA ARG A 467 20.82 8.53 10.32
C ARG A 467 20.19 7.76 9.15
N VAL A 468 19.40 8.45 8.31
CA VAL A 468 18.84 7.84 7.10
C VAL A 468 19.95 7.28 6.21
N ARG A 469 21.02 8.07 5.97
CA ARG A 469 22.16 7.62 5.16
C ARG A 469 22.93 6.47 5.81
N ALA A 470 23.12 6.52 7.12
CA ALA A 470 23.80 5.46 7.88
C ALA A 470 23.06 4.11 7.79
N GLN A 471 21.72 4.13 7.68
CA GLN A 471 20.89 2.95 7.44
C GLN A 471 20.85 2.51 5.97
N GLY A 472 21.64 3.13 5.09
CA GLY A 472 21.62 2.85 3.66
C GLY A 472 20.43 3.48 2.93
N GLY A 473 19.63 4.29 3.61
CA GLY A 473 18.50 5.01 3.01
C GLY A 473 18.97 6.20 2.17
N ARG A 474 18.07 6.68 1.33
CA ARG A 474 18.32 7.80 0.43
C ARG A 474 17.57 9.04 0.92
N VAL A 475 18.23 10.17 0.92
CA VAL A 475 17.62 11.48 1.17
C VAL A 475 17.51 12.21 -0.17
N ALA A 476 16.42 12.93 -0.38
CA ALA A 476 16.24 13.72 -1.57
C ALA A 476 17.42 14.67 -1.80
N HIS A 477 17.96 14.64 -3.00
CA HIS A 477 19.17 15.41 -3.35
C HIS A 477 18.79 16.86 -3.69
N PHE A 478 19.50 17.81 -3.13
CA PHE A 478 19.33 19.24 -3.38
C PHE A 478 20.66 19.91 -3.76
N ALA A 479 21.43 19.30 -4.66
CA ALA A 479 22.61 19.86 -5.29
C ALA A 479 23.45 20.76 -4.34
N SER A 480 24.02 20.19 -3.29
CA SER A 480 24.89 20.91 -2.32
C SER A 480 24.25 22.10 -1.59
N LEU A 481 22.93 22.27 -1.62
CA LEU A 481 22.28 23.30 -0.83
C LEU A 481 22.42 23.02 0.67
N PRO A 482 22.64 24.08 1.49
CA PRO A 482 22.71 23.90 2.93
C PRO A 482 21.38 23.41 3.51
N THR A 483 21.44 22.63 4.58
CA THR A 483 20.26 22.03 5.25
C THR A 483 19.21 23.09 5.63
N SER A 484 19.65 24.32 5.95
CA SER A 484 18.76 25.44 6.24
C SER A 484 17.79 25.77 5.10
N VAL A 485 18.29 25.80 3.85
CA VAL A 485 17.49 26.05 2.65
C VAL A 485 16.51 24.89 2.39
N VAL A 486 16.96 23.65 2.61
CA VAL A 486 16.12 22.45 2.48
C VAL A 486 14.96 22.48 3.48
N VAL A 487 15.25 22.86 4.73
CA VAL A 487 14.23 23.00 5.79
C VAL A 487 13.22 24.10 5.47
N GLU A 488 13.69 25.28 5.01
CA GLU A 488 12.81 26.39 4.60
C GLU A 488 11.84 25.97 3.49
N ARG A 489 12.34 25.29 2.46
CA ARG A 489 11.49 24.77 1.37
C ARG A 489 10.48 23.74 1.87
N ALA A 490 10.89 22.86 2.77
CA ALA A 490 9.98 21.89 3.36
C ALA A 490 8.86 22.55 4.17
N LEU A 491 9.19 23.60 4.95
CA LEU A 491 8.22 24.39 5.71
C LEU A 491 7.24 25.12 4.79
N GLU A 492 7.74 25.69 3.67
CA GLU A 492 6.87 26.32 2.67
C GLU A 492 5.87 25.32 2.06
N VAL A 493 6.33 24.13 1.68
CA VAL A 493 5.48 23.08 1.08
C VAL A 493 4.46 22.54 2.07
N LEU A 494 4.87 22.31 3.33
CA LEU A 494 3.96 21.87 4.39
C LEU A 494 2.89 22.94 4.66
N GLY A 495 3.31 24.21 4.71
CA GLY A 495 2.42 25.37 4.86
C GLY A 495 1.85 25.52 6.27
N PRO A 496 1.14 26.65 6.51
CA PRO A 496 0.67 27.03 7.85
C PRO A 496 -0.43 26.12 8.41
N GLY A 497 -1.12 25.35 7.57
CA GLY A 497 -2.10 24.36 8.01
C GLY A 497 -1.48 23.16 8.72
N LEU A 498 -0.21 22.84 8.43
CA LEU A 498 0.51 21.72 9.04
C LEU A 498 1.54 22.17 10.07
N VAL A 499 2.23 23.26 9.79
CA VAL A 499 3.30 23.78 10.64
C VAL A 499 3.03 25.25 10.94
N GLY A 500 2.86 25.58 12.21
CA GLY A 500 2.65 26.94 12.70
C GLY A 500 3.96 27.59 13.12
N LEU A 501 3.98 28.93 13.07
CA LEU A 501 5.04 29.79 13.57
C LEU A 501 4.54 30.50 14.83
N VAL A 502 5.33 30.49 15.90
CA VAL A 502 5.02 31.22 17.13
C VAL A 502 5.44 32.67 16.96
N PRO A 503 4.52 33.65 16.97
CA PRO A 503 4.87 35.04 16.79
C PRO A 503 5.58 35.63 18.02
N GLY A 504 6.42 36.64 17.78
CA GLY A 504 7.01 37.45 18.84
C GLY A 504 8.19 36.86 19.61
N LEU A 505 8.76 35.73 19.16
CA LEU A 505 9.99 35.19 19.71
C LEU A 505 11.21 35.74 18.97
N PRO A 506 12.39 35.81 19.62
CA PRO A 506 13.64 36.27 18.99
C PRO A 506 14.10 35.40 17.86
N GLU A 507 13.78 34.11 17.89
CA GLU A 507 14.06 33.13 16.85
C GLU A 507 12.75 32.54 16.34
N ASP A 508 12.65 32.35 15.03
CA ASP A 508 11.52 31.65 14.41
C ASP A 508 11.34 30.29 15.07
N THR A 509 10.18 30.09 15.69
CA THR A 509 9.88 28.90 16.46
C THR A 509 8.68 28.19 15.83
N TYR A 510 8.91 26.96 15.33
CA TYR A 510 7.93 26.18 14.61
C TYR A 510 7.28 25.12 15.50
N TYR A 511 6.01 24.80 15.23
CA TYR A 511 5.28 23.73 15.93
C TYR A 511 4.33 23.00 14.97
N ALA A 512 4.03 21.73 15.30
CA ALA A 512 3.08 20.90 14.56
C ALA A 512 1.63 21.37 14.85
N VAL A 513 0.91 21.83 13.82
CA VAL A 513 -0.51 22.22 13.87
C VAL A 513 -1.38 20.99 13.76
N ASP A 514 -1.33 20.29 12.63
CA ASP A 514 -2.03 19.02 12.42
C ASP A 514 -1.06 17.85 12.53
N ARG A 515 -1.01 17.28 13.73
CA ARG A 515 -0.13 16.15 14.05
C ARG A 515 -0.56 14.86 13.33
N PHE A 516 -1.86 14.67 13.14
CA PHE A 516 -2.38 13.47 12.47
C PHE A 516 -1.97 13.48 11.00
N GLN A 517 -2.14 14.61 10.33
CA GLN A 517 -1.74 14.76 8.93
C GLN A 517 -0.22 14.68 8.75
N LEU A 518 0.56 15.28 9.65
CA LEU A 518 2.03 15.16 9.65
C LEU A 518 2.49 13.71 9.84
N SER A 519 1.70 12.86 10.53
CA SER A 519 2.04 11.44 10.71
C SER A 519 2.13 10.67 9.39
N PHE A 520 1.42 11.11 8.36
CA PHE A 520 1.54 10.55 7.01
C PHE A 520 2.98 10.67 6.49
N TYR A 521 3.58 11.85 6.64
CA TYR A 521 4.96 12.11 6.20
C TYR A 521 5.99 11.38 7.06
N ARG A 522 5.80 11.32 8.40
CA ARG A 522 6.63 10.49 9.28
C ARG A 522 6.62 9.02 8.85
N ASN A 523 5.48 8.49 8.48
CA ASN A 523 5.34 7.10 8.09
C ASN A 523 6.07 6.76 6.78
N MET A 524 6.41 7.77 5.96
CA MET A 524 7.24 7.59 4.78
C MET A 524 8.71 7.31 5.13
N THR A 525 9.14 7.53 6.39
CA THR A 525 10.51 7.26 6.86
C THR A 525 10.63 5.99 7.70
N ILE A 526 9.52 5.48 8.24
CA ILE A 526 9.53 4.45 9.29
C ILE A 526 10.14 3.12 8.85
N HIS A 527 10.06 2.79 7.57
CA HIS A 527 10.60 1.54 7.01
C HIS A 527 12.11 1.40 7.22
N LEU A 528 12.84 2.50 7.33
CA LEU A 528 14.29 2.51 7.56
C LEU A 528 14.68 2.19 9.00
N PHE A 529 13.80 2.43 9.95
CA PHE A 529 14.08 2.37 11.38
C PHE A 529 13.18 1.38 12.13
N ILE A 530 12.42 0.55 11.41
CA ILE A 530 11.43 -0.31 12.05
C ILE A 530 12.04 -1.34 13.01
N LEU A 531 13.22 -1.85 12.68
CA LEU A 531 13.91 -2.84 13.53
C LEU A 531 14.46 -2.18 14.79
N GLU A 532 15.10 -1.02 14.66
CA GLU A 532 15.58 -0.19 15.78
C GLU A 532 14.42 0.23 16.68
N ALA A 533 13.28 0.59 16.07
CA ALA A 533 12.08 0.95 16.80
C ALA A 533 11.50 -0.21 17.62
N LEU A 534 11.50 -1.44 17.07
CA LEU A 534 11.07 -2.64 17.79
C LEU A 534 11.99 -2.97 18.96
N VAL A 535 13.31 -2.96 18.74
CA VAL A 535 14.30 -3.22 19.79
C VAL A 535 14.18 -2.18 20.90
N SER A 536 14.11 -0.89 20.55
CA SER A 536 13.98 0.18 21.53
C SER A 536 12.66 0.10 22.30
N ALA A 537 11.54 -0.22 21.65
CA ALA A 537 10.25 -0.40 22.31
C ALA A 537 10.22 -1.65 23.23
N ALA A 538 10.96 -2.70 22.89
CA ALA A 538 11.14 -3.85 23.77
C ALA A 538 12.00 -3.48 24.98
N MET A 539 13.12 -2.78 24.80
CA MET A 539 13.95 -2.27 25.92
C MET A 539 13.18 -1.28 26.81
N TYR A 540 12.24 -0.52 26.24
CA TYR A 540 11.43 0.46 26.96
C TYR A 540 10.62 -0.19 28.10
N THR A 541 10.33 -1.48 28.03
CA THR A 541 9.66 -2.24 29.11
C THR A 541 10.41 -2.14 30.44
N LYS A 542 11.74 -2.06 30.41
CA LYS A 542 12.61 -1.89 31.57
C LYS A 542 12.97 -0.42 31.81
N VAL A 543 13.29 0.32 30.75
CA VAL A 543 13.70 1.73 30.83
C VAL A 543 12.65 2.61 31.52
N LYS A 544 11.35 2.38 31.26
CA LYS A 544 10.25 3.15 31.85
C LYS A 544 10.09 2.98 33.37
N LEU A 545 10.59 1.86 33.92
CA LEU A 545 10.48 1.59 35.33
C LEU A 545 11.35 2.55 36.18
N GLY A 546 12.34 3.17 35.54
CA GLY A 546 13.26 4.06 36.25
C GLY A 546 14.27 3.29 37.11
N GLY A 547 14.81 3.95 38.12
CA GLY A 547 15.88 3.40 38.97
C GLY A 547 17.26 3.58 38.32
N GLY A 548 18.28 2.91 38.87
CA GLY A 548 19.64 2.94 38.35
C GLY A 548 19.79 2.12 37.06
N PRO A 549 20.96 2.26 36.40
CA PRO A 549 21.22 1.52 35.13
C PRO A 549 20.99 0.01 35.24
N GLU A 550 21.30 -0.57 36.37
CA GLU A 550 21.12 -2.00 36.67
C GLU A 550 19.67 -2.48 36.56
N PHE A 551 18.71 -1.63 36.95
CA PHE A 551 17.29 -1.93 36.87
C PHE A 551 16.71 -1.72 35.47
N GLN A 552 17.39 -0.99 34.62
CA GLN A 552 16.95 -0.65 33.27
C GLN A 552 17.56 -1.55 32.19
N ARG A 553 18.39 -2.52 32.57
CA ARG A 553 18.92 -3.52 31.65
C ARG A 553 17.90 -4.63 31.38
N ILE A 554 17.94 -5.19 30.18
CA ILE A 554 17.08 -6.30 29.74
C ILE A 554 17.97 -7.51 29.39
N SER A 555 17.56 -8.72 29.79
CA SER A 555 18.24 -9.93 29.32
C SER A 555 18.01 -10.13 27.82
N TYR A 556 18.95 -10.78 27.13
CA TYR A 556 18.78 -11.08 25.70
C TYR A 556 17.55 -11.93 25.43
N GLU A 557 17.23 -12.88 26.32
CA GLU A 557 16.05 -13.72 26.21
C GLU A 557 14.76 -12.92 26.29
N ASP A 558 14.61 -12.05 27.31
CA ASP A 558 13.44 -11.17 27.46
C ASP A 558 13.32 -10.20 26.27
N LEU A 559 14.47 -9.68 25.79
CA LEU A 559 14.51 -8.79 24.62
C LEU A 559 14.03 -9.54 23.38
N HIS A 560 14.58 -10.73 23.13
CA HIS A 560 14.22 -11.58 21.98
C HIS A 560 12.72 -11.93 22.00
N ASP A 561 12.20 -12.37 23.18
CA ASP A 561 10.79 -12.70 23.33
C ASP A 561 9.87 -11.48 23.09
N GLN A 562 10.22 -10.31 23.61
CA GLN A 562 9.42 -9.11 23.44
C GLN A 562 9.50 -8.57 21.99
N VAL A 563 10.69 -8.60 21.35
CA VAL A 563 10.82 -8.23 19.93
C VAL A 563 10.06 -9.21 19.04
N HIS A 564 10.12 -10.52 19.36
CA HIS A 564 9.33 -11.52 18.64
C HIS A 564 7.84 -11.20 18.75
N PHE A 565 7.34 -10.98 19.97
CA PHE A 565 5.93 -10.61 20.19
C PHE A 565 5.52 -9.38 19.38
N LEU A 566 6.30 -8.29 19.44
CA LEU A 566 6.00 -7.06 18.71
C LEU A 566 6.08 -7.28 17.19
N SER A 567 7.05 -8.07 16.70
CA SER A 567 7.17 -8.37 15.27
C SER A 567 5.97 -9.16 14.74
N GLN A 568 5.44 -10.11 15.54
CA GLN A 568 4.23 -10.83 15.21
C GLN A 568 3.00 -9.92 15.25
N LEU A 569 2.91 -9.04 16.25
CA LEU A 569 1.82 -8.08 16.39
C LEU A 569 1.73 -7.15 15.16
N PHE A 570 2.87 -6.73 14.61
CA PHE A 570 2.95 -5.80 13.48
C PHE A 570 3.19 -6.44 12.12
N ARG A 571 3.06 -7.76 12.02
CA ARG A 571 3.29 -8.49 10.77
C ARG A 571 2.47 -7.98 9.57
N GLY A 572 1.27 -7.49 9.80
CA GLY A 572 0.39 -6.89 8.78
C GLY A 572 0.53 -5.38 8.65
N GLU A 573 1.35 -4.75 9.50
CA GLU A 573 1.48 -3.29 9.56
C GLU A 573 2.74 -2.78 8.85
N PHE A 574 3.83 -3.57 8.87
CA PHE A 574 5.12 -3.19 8.29
C PHE A 574 5.68 -4.30 7.40
N ILE A 575 6.53 -3.90 6.47
CA ILE A 575 7.31 -4.81 5.65
C ILE A 575 8.66 -5.03 6.36
N PHE A 576 8.88 -6.25 6.80
CA PHE A 576 10.13 -6.63 7.48
C PHE A 576 11.13 -7.23 6.50
N PRO A 577 12.44 -7.09 6.76
CA PRO A 577 13.47 -7.80 6.00
C PRO A 577 13.26 -9.32 6.03
N THR A 578 13.63 -9.98 4.95
CA THR A 578 13.37 -11.41 4.74
C THR A 578 14.29 -12.36 5.50
N GLU A 579 15.35 -11.84 6.13
CA GLU A 579 16.23 -12.60 7.00
C GLU A 579 15.50 -12.97 8.30
N GLY A 580 15.84 -14.10 8.90
CA GLY A 580 15.17 -14.57 10.12
C GLY A 580 15.28 -13.59 11.30
N LEU A 581 14.34 -13.68 12.26
CA LEU A 581 14.23 -12.76 13.41
C LEU A 581 15.57 -12.61 14.17
N SER A 582 16.21 -13.72 14.52
CA SER A 582 17.45 -13.68 15.32
C SER A 582 18.60 -13.02 14.55
N VAL A 583 18.67 -13.21 13.22
CA VAL A 583 19.69 -12.56 12.38
C VAL A 583 19.45 -11.05 12.33
N ASN A 584 18.20 -10.63 12.07
CA ASN A 584 17.85 -9.22 12.05
C ASN A 584 18.05 -8.56 13.42
N LEU A 585 17.64 -9.22 14.52
CA LEU A 585 17.82 -8.72 15.87
C LEU A 585 19.30 -8.48 16.20
N ASN A 586 20.19 -9.48 15.93
CA ASN A 586 21.61 -9.34 16.21
C ASN A 586 22.28 -8.26 15.36
N LYS A 587 21.88 -8.13 14.08
CA LYS A 587 22.37 -7.05 13.21
C LYS A 587 21.92 -5.68 13.74
N THR A 588 20.67 -5.57 14.16
CA THR A 588 20.10 -4.32 14.70
C THR A 588 20.76 -3.94 16.00
N ILE A 589 20.95 -4.89 16.94
CA ILE A 589 21.67 -4.65 18.20
C ILE A 589 23.09 -4.14 17.92
N ALA A 590 23.81 -4.79 17.02
CA ALA A 590 25.17 -4.36 16.65
C ALA A 590 25.17 -2.96 16.01
N GLY A 591 24.18 -2.63 15.19
CA GLY A 591 24.02 -1.29 14.60
C GLY A 591 23.81 -0.22 15.66
N ILE A 592 22.84 -0.43 16.55
CA ILE A 592 22.50 0.53 17.62
C ILE A 592 23.64 0.64 18.64
N GLU A 593 24.41 -0.45 18.90
CA GLU A 593 25.62 -0.44 19.72
C GLU A 593 26.73 0.40 19.09
N ASN A 594 26.97 0.23 17.79
CA ASN A 594 27.95 1.02 17.03
C ASN A 594 27.59 2.52 17.01
N ASP A 595 26.31 2.83 17.00
CA ASP A 595 25.77 4.19 17.12
C ASP A 595 25.84 4.76 18.55
N ASN A 596 26.36 3.99 19.48
CA ASN A 596 26.54 4.35 20.88
C ASN A 596 25.22 4.69 21.62
N VAL A 597 24.09 4.16 21.15
CA VAL A 597 22.79 4.31 21.79
C VAL A 597 22.60 3.28 22.89
N ILE A 598 23.08 2.06 22.68
CA ILE A 598 23.02 0.98 23.67
C ILE A 598 24.41 0.46 23.98
N LYS A 599 24.51 -0.22 25.11
CA LYS A 599 25.67 -1.00 25.55
C LYS A 599 25.29 -2.46 25.68
N VAL A 600 26.10 -3.35 25.15
CA VAL A 600 25.87 -4.78 25.18
C VAL A 600 26.85 -5.46 26.11
N THR A 601 26.36 -6.23 27.06
CA THR A 601 27.16 -7.09 27.92
C THR A 601 27.16 -8.49 27.34
N ARG A 602 28.36 -9.03 27.06
CA ARG A 602 28.56 -10.34 26.47
C ARG A 602 29.06 -11.34 27.50
N ASN A 603 28.77 -12.62 27.30
CA ASN A 603 29.22 -13.67 28.19
C ASN A 603 30.76 -13.72 28.24
N PRO A 604 31.38 -13.72 29.43
CA PRO A 604 32.85 -13.75 29.60
C PRO A 604 33.54 -14.98 28.96
N ASN A 605 32.82 -16.10 28.88
CA ASN A 605 33.35 -17.34 28.33
C ASN A 605 33.03 -17.51 26.82
N ASP A 606 32.10 -16.74 26.28
CA ASP A 606 31.68 -16.79 24.88
C ASP A 606 31.26 -15.40 24.40
N SER A 607 32.17 -14.66 23.84
CA SER A 607 31.97 -13.29 23.37
C SER A 607 30.91 -13.18 22.24
N SER A 608 30.50 -14.30 21.64
CA SER A 608 29.41 -14.33 20.65
C SER A 608 28.02 -14.25 21.28
N LYS A 609 27.92 -14.59 22.59
CA LYS A 609 26.62 -14.59 23.31
C LYS A 609 26.40 -13.29 24.06
N ILE A 610 25.29 -12.65 23.74
CA ILE A 610 24.79 -11.47 24.43
C ILE A 610 24.03 -11.92 25.70
N GLU A 611 24.36 -11.34 26.86
CA GLU A 611 23.64 -11.57 28.12
C GLU A 611 22.64 -10.47 28.42
N PHE A 612 23.09 -9.22 28.36
CA PHE A 612 22.26 -8.07 28.68
C PHE A 612 22.46 -6.92 27.68
N VAL A 613 21.38 -6.16 27.50
CA VAL A 613 21.37 -4.92 26.73
C VAL A 613 20.84 -3.79 27.60
N GLU A 614 21.51 -2.65 27.59
CA GLU A 614 21.14 -1.46 28.36
C GLU A 614 21.45 -0.17 27.57
N LEU A 615 20.91 0.96 28.01
CA LEU A 615 21.26 2.25 27.42
C LEU A 615 22.73 2.58 27.67
N SER A 616 23.41 3.13 26.68
CA SER A 616 24.78 3.63 26.83
C SER A 616 24.83 4.83 27.80
N ASN A 617 25.98 5.11 28.37
CA ASN A 617 26.17 6.31 29.19
C ASN A 617 25.98 7.59 28.37
N ALA A 618 26.52 7.62 27.15
CA ALA A 618 26.36 8.76 26.24
C ALA A 618 24.90 9.07 25.96
N GLU A 619 24.08 8.04 25.71
CA GLU A 619 22.65 8.19 25.43
C GLU A 619 21.87 8.68 26.66
N ARG A 620 22.31 8.27 27.88
CA ARG A 620 21.74 8.76 29.15
C ARG A 620 22.06 10.23 29.39
N GLU A 621 23.29 10.64 29.11
CA GLU A 621 23.79 12.02 29.25
C GLU A 621 23.08 12.98 28.29
N THR A 622 22.80 12.55 27.06
CA THR A 622 22.07 13.33 26.03
C THR A 622 20.57 13.36 26.25
N GLY A 623 20.06 12.69 27.30
CA GLY A 623 18.63 12.64 27.61
C GLY A 623 17.85 11.66 26.73
N ARG A 624 18.49 10.64 26.18
CA ARG A 624 17.93 9.55 25.38
C ARG A 624 17.33 10.02 24.04
N GLU A 625 18.02 10.92 23.35
CA GLU A 625 17.51 11.54 22.12
C GLU A 625 17.28 10.50 21.02
N SER A 626 18.25 9.63 20.77
CA SER A 626 18.16 8.59 19.74
C SER A 626 17.21 7.45 20.13
N PHE A 627 17.29 6.98 21.36
CA PHE A 627 16.44 5.92 21.87
C PHE A 627 14.97 6.32 21.90
N ASP A 628 14.66 7.50 22.42
CA ASP A 628 13.28 8.03 22.46
C ASP A 628 12.76 8.32 21.04
N PHE A 629 13.64 8.68 20.09
CA PHE A 629 13.28 8.81 18.68
C PHE A 629 12.82 7.47 18.07
N TYR A 630 13.59 6.40 18.26
CA TYR A 630 13.19 5.08 17.77
C TYR A 630 11.89 4.60 18.39
N CYS A 631 11.75 4.73 19.70
CA CYS A 631 10.50 4.42 20.40
C CYS A 631 9.32 5.24 19.85
N PHE A 632 9.52 6.55 19.61
CA PHE A 632 8.50 7.44 19.09
C PHE A 632 7.94 6.97 17.74
N LEU A 633 8.77 6.43 16.86
CA LEU A 633 8.30 5.98 15.55
C LEU A 633 7.23 4.90 15.64
N ILE A 634 7.30 4.02 16.64
CA ILE A 634 6.39 2.87 16.77
C ILE A 634 5.30 3.03 17.85
N TRP A 635 5.46 3.91 18.83
CA TRP A 635 4.49 4.07 19.90
C TRP A 635 3.05 4.32 19.44
N PRO A 636 2.74 5.11 18.40
CA PRO A 636 1.37 5.26 17.91
C PRO A 636 0.74 3.94 17.45
N PHE A 637 1.55 3.04 16.88
CA PHE A 637 1.10 1.71 16.43
C PHE A 637 0.91 0.74 17.61
N ILE A 638 1.80 0.81 18.61
CA ILE A 638 1.63 0.05 19.86
C ILE A 638 0.34 0.50 20.56
N GLU A 639 0.08 1.81 20.62
CA GLU A 639 -1.17 2.32 21.20
C GLU A 639 -2.40 1.92 20.38
N ALA A 640 -2.32 1.88 19.05
CA ALA A 640 -3.41 1.41 18.21
C ALA A 640 -3.71 -0.08 18.42
N SER A 641 -2.68 -0.91 18.54
CA SER A 641 -2.84 -2.35 18.83
C SER A 641 -3.40 -2.57 20.23
N TRP A 642 -2.95 -1.79 21.23
CA TRP A 642 -3.52 -1.81 22.57
C TRP A 642 -4.98 -1.37 22.57
N LEU A 643 -5.31 -0.28 21.88
CA LEU A 643 -6.67 0.20 21.69
C LEU A 643 -7.55 -0.88 21.02
N GLY A 644 -7.02 -1.53 19.98
CA GLY A 644 -7.67 -2.65 19.32
C GLY A 644 -8.00 -3.77 20.31
N ALA A 645 -7.01 -4.24 21.08
CA ALA A 645 -7.21 -5.28 22.10
C ALA A 645 -8.21 -4.87 23.19
N MET A 646 -8.09 -3.65 23.70
CA MET A 646 -9.04 -3.13 24.69
C MET A 646 -10.46 -2.95 24.14
N SER A 647 -10.60 -2.63 22.85
CA SER A 647 -11.91 -2.53 22.22
C SER A 647 -12.61 -3.88 22.06
N LEU A 648 -11.87 -5.00 22.09
CA LEU A 648 -12.47 -6.34 22.11
C LEU A 648 -13.23 -6.62 23.41
N MET A 649 -12.95 -5.90 24.49
CA MET A 649 -13.74 -5.97 25.75
C MET A 649 -15.22 -5.64 25.50
N MET A 650 -15.54 -4.79 24.52
CA MET A 650 -16.91 -4.48 24.09
C MET A 650 -17.67 -5.68 23.54
N LEU A 651 -16.94 -6.73 23.08
CA LEU A 651 -17.52 -7.97 22.54
C LEU A 651 -17.87 -8.98 23.65
N THR A 652 -17.75 -8.60 24.93
CA THR A 652 -18.17 -9.43 26.05
C THR A 652 -19.68 -9.30 26.28
N PRO A 653 -20.46 -10.39 26.22
CA PRO A 653 -21.90 -10.33 26.39
C PRO A 653 -22.32 -9.66 27.72
N PRO A 654 -23.34 -8.79 27.72
CA PRO A 654 -23.98 -8.36 28.96
C PRO A 654 -24.60 -9.55 29.71
N VAL A 655 -24.79 -9.42 31.02
CA VAL A 655 -25.29 -10.53 31.88
C VAL A 655 -26.67 -11.02 31.47
N ASP A 656 -27.50 -10.15 30.92
CA ASP A 656 -28.88 -10.42 30.47
C ASP A 656 -28.95 -11.02 29.04
N LYS A 657 -27.81 -11.07 28.32
CA LYS A 657 -27.74 -11.59 26.96
C LYS A 657 -27.08 -12.96 26.95
N THR A 658 -27.88 -14.03 27.02
CA THR A 658 -27.40 -15.40 26.94
C THR A 658 -27.33 -15.92 25.51
N GLY A 659 -26.44 -16.91 25.25
CA GLY A 659 -26.26 -17.57 23.96
C GLY A 659 -25.21 -16.91 23.05
N GLU A 660 -24.79 -17.66 22.02
CA GLU A 660 -23.88 -17.13 20.99
C GLU A 660 -24.54 -15.97 20.25
N ARG A 661 -23.85 -14.84 20.20
CA ARG A 661 -24.30 -13.67 19.47
C ARG A 661 -23.21 -13.12 18.60
N TRP A 662 -23.58 -12.69 17.43
CA TRP A 662 -22.70 -12.11 16.43
C TRP A 662 -22.99 -10.64 16.25
N LEU A 663 -21.94 -9.83 16.17
CA LEU A 663 -21.99 -8.36 16.06
C LEU A 663 -21.52 -7.93 14.67
N ASP A 664 -22.06 -6.85 14.13
CA ASP A 664 -21.63 -6.27 12.86
C ASP A 664 -20.20 -5.71 12.97
N VAL A 665 -19.29 -6.24 12.13
CA VAL A 665 -17.85 -5.85 12.11
C VAL A 665 -17.68 -4.35 11.94
N LYS A 666 -18.44 -3.71 11.04
CA LYS A 666 -18.30 -2.29 10.77
C LYS A 666 -18.73 -1.46 11.97
N LYS A 667 -19.84 -1.82 12.61
CA LYS A 667 -20.32 -1.13 13.81
C LYS A 667 -19.33 -1.28 14.97
N VAL A 668 -18.76 -2.47 15.14
CA VAL A 668 -17.70 -2.72 16.13
C VAL A 668 -16.48 -1.82 15.88
N GLN A 669 -16.01 -1.73 14.64
CA GLN A 669 -14.88 -0.86 14.29
C GLN A 669 -15.19 0.62 14.50
N ASP A 670 -16.40 1.07 14.18
CA ASP A 670 -16.82 2.45 14.40
C ASP A 670 -16.89 2.77 15.92
N ARG A 671 -17.37 1.81 16.74
CA ARG A 671 -17.38 1.93 18.22
C ARG A 671 -15.96 1.89 18.79
N ALA A 672 -15.07 1.05 18.27
CA ALA A 672 -13.67 1.02 18.67
C ALA A 672 -12.98 2.36 18.41
N GLN A 673 -13.28 3.01 17.29
CA GLN A 673 -12.76 4.34 16.99
C GLN A 673 -13.32 5.40 17.95
N LEU A 674 -14.62 5.36 18.27
CA LEU A 674 -15.24 6.26 19.25
C LEU A 674 -14.62 6.05 20.64
N PHE A 675 -14.45 4.81 21.06
CA PHE A 675 -13.78 4.43 22.30
C PHE A 675 -12.37 5.03 22.38
N GLY A 676 -11.59 4.88 21.30
CA GLY A 676 -10.25 5.46 21.22
C GLY A 676 -10.22 6.98 21.26
N LYS A 677 -11.14 7.66 20.57
CA LYS A 677 -11.26 9.13 20.64
C LYS A 677 -11.55 9.59 22.06
N THR A 678 -12.44 8.89 22.77
CA THR A 678 -12.77 9.20 24.17
C THR A 678 -11.56 9.01 25.09
N LEU A 679 -10.84 7.88 24.96
CA LEU A 679 -9.62 7.62 25.72
C LEU A 679 -8.52 8.66 25.47
N TYR A 680 -8.39 9.13 24.23
CA TYR A 680 -7.43 10.18 23.91
C TYR A 680 -7.78 11.50 24.62
N HIS A 681 -9.03 11.92 24.57
CA HIS A 681 -9.48 13.13 25.26
C HIS A 681 -9.41 13.02 26.79
N GLN A 682 -9.53 11.81 27.35
CA GLN A 682 -9.32 11.53 28.77
C GLN A 682 -7.83 11.48 29.16
N GLY A 683 -6.92 11.46 28.17
CA GLY A 683 -5.47 11.40 28.38
C GLY A 683 -4.91 10.00 28.62
N ASP A 684 -5.71 8.95 28.36
CA ASP A 684 -5.29 7.55 28.46
C ASP A 684 -4.56 7.05 27.21
N LEU A 685 -4.75 7.72 26.07
CA LEU A 685 -3.92 7.58 24.87
C LEU A 685 -3.04 8.82 24.70
N SER A 686 -1.81 8.59 24.29
CA SER A 686 -0.81 9.64 24.06
C SER A 686 -0.80 10.16 22.63
N TYR A 687 -1.24 9.33 21.70
CA TYR A 687 -1.18 9.59 20.24
C TYR A 687 -2.57 9.49 19.62
N PHE A 688 -3.05 10.59 19.04
CA PHE A 688 -4.34 10.58 18.33
C PHE A 688 -4.31 9.68 17.08
N GLU A 689 -3.14 9.46 16.51
CA GLU A 689 -2.93 8.54 15.39
C GLU A 689 -3.37 7.10 15.70
N ALA A 690 -3.41 6.71 16.98
CA ALA A 690 -3.87 5.39 17.39
C ALA A 690 -5.35 5.11 17.06
N VAL A 691 -6.18 6.16 16.87
CA VAL A 691 -7.59 6.00 16.48
C VAL A 691 -7.82 5.81 14.98
N ASN A 692 -6.75 5.66 14.21
CA ASN A 692 -6.76 5.43 12.78
C ASN A 692 -7.50 4.13 12.42
N LYS A 693 -8.54 4.21 11.58
CA LYS A 693 -9.34 3.05 11.16
C LYS A 693 -8.52 1.96 10.48
N GLU A 694 -7.52 2.33 9.68
CA GLU A 694 -6.72 1.35 8.94
C GLU A 694 -5.82 0.54 9.88
N THR A 695 -5.14 1.21 10.81
CA THR A 695 -4.31 0.54 11.83
C THR A 695 -5.16 -0.33 12.76
N LEU A 696 -6.33 0.14 13.17
CA LEU A 696 -7.28 -0.67 13.94
C LEU A 696 -7.74 -1.91 13.15
N LYS A 697 -8.05 -1.76 11.87
CA LYS A 697 -8.41 -2.88 11.00
C LYS A 697 -7.27 -3.90 10.90
N ASN A 698 -6.03 -3.46 10.75
CA ASN A 698 -4.86 -4.35 10.74
C ASN A 698 -4.70 -5.10 12.05
N ALA A 699 -4.93 -4.44 13.19
CA ALA A 699 -4.94 -5.09 14.50
C ALA A 699 -6.03 -6.15 14.60
N TYR A 700 -7.27 -5.86 14.17
CA TYR A 700 -8.36 -6.85 14.15
C TYR A 700 -8.05 -8.03 13.24
N GLN A 701 -7.49 -7.80 12.05
CA GLN A 701 -7.05 -8.89 11.17
C GLN A 701 -6.02 -9.77 11.87
N ARG A 702 -5.09 -9.17 12.61
CA ARG A 702 -4.09 -9.92 13.38
C ARG A 702 -4.75 -10.74 14.49
N PHE A 703 -5.74 -10.21 15.18
CA PHE A 703 -6.48 -10.93 16.22
C PHE A 703 -7.31 -12.09 15.65
N GLU A 704 -7.84 -11.94 14.42
CA GLU A 704 -8.48 -13.05 13.68
C GLU A 704 -7.46 -14.15 13.36
N GLU A 705 -6.27 -13.80 12.89
CA GLU A 705 -5.18 -14.75 12.60
C GLU A 705 -4.67 -15.49 13.85
N GLU A 706 -4.70 -14.85 15.02
CA GLU A 706 -4.34 -15.44 16.32
C GLU A 706 -5.50 -16.24 16.95
N GLY A 707 -6.66 -16.30 16.31
CA GLY A 707 -7.81 -17.01 16.83
C GLY A 707 -8.50 -16.35 18.03
N MET A 708 -8.22 -15.07 18.30
CA MET A 708 -8.87 -14.32 19.40
C MET A 708 -10.31 -13.95 19.07
N ILE A 709 -10.57 -13.70 17.81
CA ILE A 709 -11.89 -13.34 17.27
C ILE A 709 -12.25 -14.26 16.11
N LEU A 710 -13.54 -14.54 16.00
CA LEU A 710 -14.13 -15.26 14.89
C LEU A 710 -14.85 -14.27 14.00
N VAL A 711 -14.56 -14.27 12.70
CA VAL A 711 -15.19 -13.37 11.71
C VAL A 711 -15.82 -14.20 10.62
N THR A 712 -17.12 -13.98 10.37
CA THR A 712 -17.82 -14.58 9.24
C THR A 712 -17.98 -13.57 8.12
N LYS A 713 -17.63 -13.99 6.92
CA LYS A 713 -17.72 -13.18 5.70
C LYS A 713 -18.76 -13.81 4.78
N SER A 714 -19.81 -13.09 4.47
CA SER A 714 -20.76 -13.53 3.45
C SER A 714 -20.17 -13.35 2.05
N LYS A 715 -20.50 -14.24 1.14
CA LYS A 715 -20.21 -14.10 -0.30
C LYS A 715 -21.03 -12.97 -0.93
N ASP A 716 -22.20 -12.64 -0.37
CA ASP A 716 -23.01 -11.49 -0.79
C ASP A 716 -22.55 -10.23 -0.07
N SER A 717 -22.08 -9.25 -0.84
CA SER A 717 -21.62 -7.94 -0.33
C SER A 717 -22.72 -7.12 0.39
N LYS A 718 -23.98 -7.55 0.30
CA LYS A 718 -25.12 -6.91 0.98
C LYS A 718 -25.32 -7.43 2.40
N ILE A 719 -24.73 -8.58 2.75
CA ILE A 719 -24.78 -9.14 4.09
C ILE A 719 -23.57 -8.65 4.87
N PRO A 720 -23.76 -7.97 6.01
CA PRO A 720 -22.62 -7.51 6.79
C PRO A 720 -21.80 -8.69 7.33
N SER A 721 -20.49 -8.53 7.34
CA SER A 721 -19.61 -9.46 8.05
C SER A 721 -19.86 -9.34 9.55
N THR A 722 -19.87 -10.46 10.26
CA THR A 722 -20.10 -10.48 11.69
C THR A 722 -18.90 -11.00 12.47
N ILE A 723 -18.79 -10.60 13.73
CA ILE A 723 -17.66 -10.86 14.61
C ILE A 723 -18.14 -11.26 16.01
N ARG A 724 -17.40 -12.17 16.64
CA ARG A 724 -17.48 -12.46 18.08
C ARG A 724 -16.12 -12.81 18.65
N LEU A 725 -15.96 -12.77 19.96
CA LEU A 725 -14.79 -13.37 20.63
C LEU A 725 -14.84 -14.91 20.52
N ALA A 726 -13.68 -15.52 20.40
CA ALA A 726 -13.55 -16.96 20.68
C ALA A 726 -13.75 -17.21 22.18
N ASP A 727 -14.34 -18.35 22.52
CA ASP A 727 -14.86 -18.60 23.88
C ASP A 727 -13.78 -18.51 24.98
N GLU A 728 -12.56 -18.96 24.68
CA GLU A 728 -11.40 -18.87 25.56
C GLU A 728 -10.90 -17.43 25.83
N TRP A 729 -11.26 -16.49 24.96
CA TRP A 729 -10.86 -15.08 25.04
C TRP A 729 -11.93 -14.17 25.64
N VAL A 730 -13.10 -14.70 25.99
CA VAL A 730 -14.20 -13.90 26.56
C VAL A 730 -13.87 -13.48 28.00
N PRO A 731 -13.78 -12.17 28.27
CA PRO A 731 -13.55 -11.67 29.62
C PRO A 731 -14.66 -12.07 30.61
N ARG A 732 -14.30 -12.22 31.85
CA ARG A 732 -15.26 -12.48 32.93
C ARG A 732 -15.95 -11.20 33.37
N ARG A 733 -17.20 -11.37 33.83
CA ARG A 733 -17.92 -10.30 34.54
C ARG A 733 -18.04 -10.66 36.04
N SER A 734 -17.95 -9.64 36.91
CA SER A 734 -18.16 -9.80 38.33
C SER A 734 -19.59 -10.22 38.60
N LEU A 735 -19.75 -11.25 39.42
CA LEU A 735 -21.06 -11.76 39.84
C LEU A 735 -21.82 -10.75 40.73
N SER A 736 -21.10 -9.86 41.42
CA SER A 736 -21.72 -8.92 42.33
C SER A 736 -22.30 -7.67 41.65
N ASN A 737 -21.72 -7.21 40.56
CA ASN A 737 -22.10 -5.93 39.92
C ASN A 737 -22.15 -5.96 38.39
N GLY A 738 -21.92 -7.13 37.78
CA GLY A 738 -21.97 -7.30 36.33
C GLY A 738 -20.86 -6.62 35.54
N LYS A 739 -19.91 -5.95 36.17
CA LYS A 739 -18.83 -5.21 35.51
C LYS A 739 -17.75 -6.15 34.97
N LEU A 740 -17.08 -5.73 33.93
CA LEU A 740 -15.90 -6.41 33.40
C LEU A 740 -14.78 -6.46 34.45
N VAL A 741 -14.11 -7.60 34.50
CA VAL A 741 -12.98 -7.83 35.42
C VAL A 741 -11.68 -7.78 34.63
N ALA A 742 -10.65 -7.15 35.22
CA ALA A 742 -9.31 -7.03 34.62
C ALA A 742 -8.52 -8.34 34.81
N ASP A 743 -8.98 -9.42 34.21
CA ASP A 743 -8.30 -10.71 34.21
C ASP A 743 -8.56 -11.51 32.92
N GLY A 744 -7.90 -12.69 32.84
CA GLY A 744 -8.05 -13.61 31.73
C GLY A 744 -7.13 -13.32 30.53
N PRO A 745 -7.18 -14.20 29.50
CA PRO A 745 -6.24 -14.16 28.37
C PRO A 745 -6.22 -12.84 27.63
N LEU A 746 -7.39 -12.26 27.32
CA LEU A 746 -7.50 -10.98 26.60
C LEU A 746 -6.87 -9.83 27.40
N TRP A 747 -7.10 -9.79 28.71
CA TRP A 747 -6.48 -8.78 29.57
C TRP A 747 -4.96 -8.94 29.59
N THR A 748 -4.45 -10.15 29.81
CA THR A 748 -3.01 -10.45 29.82
C THR A 748 -2.34 -10.07 28.50
N PHE A 749 -3.00 -10.34 27.38
CA PHE A 749 -2.51 -9.92 26.06
C PHE A 749 -2.44 -8.40 25.93
N ALA A 750 -3.48 -7.67 26.33
CA ALA A 750 -3.48 -6.22 26.32
C ALA A 750 -2.42 -5.61 27.26
N GLU A 751 -2.20 -6.22 28.42
CA GLU A 751 -1.11 -5.82 29.35
C GLU A 751 0.26 -6.04 28.72
N ARG A 752 0.50 -7.17 28.03
CA ARG A 752 1.77 -7.41 27.31
C ARG A 752 2.06 -6.33 26.27
N ILE A 753 1.05 -5.89 25.51
CA ILE A 753 1.21 -4.74 24.61
C ILE A 753 1.53 -3.46 25.42
N SER A 754 0.87 -3.26 26.56
CA SER A 754 1.05 -2.10 27.41
C SER A 754 2.47 -1.97 27.99
N LEU A 755 3.21 -3.08 28.11
CA LEU A 755 4.61 -3.04 28.58
C LEU A 755 5.49 -2.15 27.68
N SER A 756 5.29 -2.17 26.37
CA SER A 756 6.05 -1.35 25.40
C SER A 756 5.38 0.00 25.10
N ARG A 757 4.20 0.30 25.64
CA ARG A 757 3.54 1.60 25.49
C ARG A 757 4.29 2.69 26.23
N ARG A 758 4.25 3.89 25.66
CA ARG A 758 4.65 5.09 26.38
C ARG A 758 3.75 5.30 27.62
N GLU A 759 4.34 5.70 28.73
CA GLU A 759 3.56 6.10 29.89
C GLU A 759 2.74 7.35 29.59
N GLY A 760 1.44 7.29 29.89
CA GLY A 760 0.54 8.43 29.77
C GLY A 760 0.87 9.55 30.76
N LYS A 761 0.27 10.73 30.55
CA LYS A 761 0.37 11.86 31.49
C LYS A 761 -0.22 11.54 32.88
N ASN A 762 -1.15 10.60 32.91
CA ASN A 762 -1.83 10.17 34.11
C ASN A 762 -1.14 8.94 34.70
N ARG A 763 -0.01 9.11 35.38
CA ARG A 763 0.63 8.07 36.19
C ARG A 763 -0.17 7.69 37.44
N ARG A 764 -1.41 8.17 37.54
CA ARG A 764 -2.26 7.93 38.70
C ARG A 764 -2.73 6.49 38.68
N ASP A 765 -2.57 5.86 39.84
CA ASP A 765 -3.12 4.57 40.22
C ASP A 765 -3.65 3.67 39.11
N GLY A 766 -2.83 2.68 38.67
CA GLY A 766 -3.14 1.78 37.57
C GLY A 766 -4.52 1.14 37.69
N ALA A 767 -4.97 0.82 38.90
CA ALA A 767 -6.29 0.26 39.17
C ALA A 767 -7.43 1.21 38.78
N THR A 768 -7.29 2.52 39.06
CA THR A 768 -8.30 3.52 38.66
C THR A 768 -8.40 3.67 37.16
N VAL A 769 -7.25 3.66 36.43
CA VAL A 769 -7.22 3.72 34.99
C VAL A 769 -7.85 2.46 34.38
N GLN A 770 -7.52 1.28 34.90
CA GLN A 770 -8.09 0.00 34.45
C GLN A 770 -9.61 -0.02 34.63
N SER A 771 -10.12 0.32 35.79
CA SER A 771 -11.56 0.36 36.07
C SER A 771 -12.30 1.33 35.14
N ARG A 772 -11.70 2.50 34.87
CA ARG A 772 -12.28 3.50 33.98
C ARG A 772 -12.33 3.02 32.53
N VAL A 773 -11.25 2.42 32.02
CA VAL A 773 -11.16 1.92 30.66
C VAL A 773 -12.16 0.78 30.43
N LEU A 774 -12.26 -0.18 31.36
CA LEU A 774 -13.24 -1.26 31.29
C LEU A 774 -14.68 -0.76 31.37
N SER A 775 -14.97 0.20 32.26
CA SER A 775 -16.32 0.81 32.35
C SER A 775 -16.67 1.56 31.07
N LEU A 776 -15.72 2.24 30.46
CA LEU A 776 -15.93 2.93 29.17
C LEU A 776 -16.17 1.92 28.03
N ALA A 777 -15.46 0.79 28.01
CA ALA A 777 -15.70 -0.28 27.03
C ALA A 777 -17.14 -0.82 27.13
N ASP A 778 -17.65 -1.03 28.33
CA ASP A 778 -19.04 -1.43 28.56
C ASP A 778 -20.05 -0.39 28.03
N VAL A 779 -19.85 0.89 28.35
CA VAL A 779 -20.75 1.98 27.93
C VAL A 779 -20.77 2.14 26.40
N VAL A 780 -19.58 2.15 25.79
CA VAL A 780 -19.46 2.32 24.32
C VAL A 780 -19.95 1.07 23.58
N GLY A 781 -19.77 -0.11 24.17
CA GLY A 781 -20.16 -1.40 23.61
C GLY A 781 -21.65 -1.72 23.74
N ALA A 782 -22.36 -1.17 24.74
CA ALA A 782 -23.74 -1.50 25.04
C ALA A 782 -24.71 -1.45 23.80
N PRO A 783 -24.66 -0.42 22.95
CA PRO A 783 -25.54 -0.36 21.78
C PRO A 783 -25.32 -1.48 20.76
N LEU A 784 -24.14 -2.09 20.70
CA LEU A 784 -23.86 -3.21 19.81
C LEU A 784 -24.71 -4.43 20.14
N TRP A 785 -25.05 -4.62 21.41
CA TRP A 785 -25.78 -5.79 21.90
C TRP A 785 -27.29 -5.68 21.73
N GLU A 786 -27.83 -4.49 21.48
CA GLU A 786 -29.23 -4.28 21.12
C GLU A 786 -29.57 -4.83 19.74
N GLU A 787 -28.58 -4.82 18.85
CA GLU A 787 -28.71 -5.24 17.45
C GLU A 787 -27.99 -6.58 17.17
N ALA A 788 -27.55 -7.29 18.20
CA ALA A 788 -26.82 -8.54 18.06
C ALA A 788 -27.70 -9.67 17.51
N VAL A 789 -27.18 -10.45 16.56
CA VAL A 789 -27.89 -11.55 15.91
C VAL A 789 -27.53 -12.88 16.57
N LEU A 790 -28.55 -13.70 16.84
CA LEU A 790 -28.39 -14.98 17.52
C LEU A 790 -27.73 -16.08 16.66
N ASP A 791 -27.92 -16.03 15.35
CA ASP A 791 -27.39 -17.02 14.42
C ASP A 791 -27.07 -16.39 13.06
N HIS A 792 -25.86 -16.62 12.57
CA HIS A 792 -25.46 -16.15 11.25
C HIS A 792 -26.28 -16.77 10.11
N GLY A 793 -26.72 -18.01 10.26
CA GLY A 793 -27.58 -18.70 9.29
C GLY A 793 -28.94 -18.03 9.10
N VAL A 794 -29.48 -17.35 10.11
CA VAL A 794 -30.72 -16.58 10.01
C VAL A 794 -30.52 -15.35 9.10
N LEU A 795 -29.39 -14.66 9.19
CA LEU A 795 -29.07 -13.54 8.31
C LEU A 795 -28.94 -13.95 6.85
N GLU A 796 -28.34 -15.11 6.57
CA GLU A 796 -28.27 -15.62 5.19
C GLU A 796 -29.66 -15.99 4.65
N GLN A 797 -30.53 -16.63 5.47
CA GLN A 797 -31.90 -16.95 5.08
C GLN A 797 -32.75 -15.73 4.87
N ASP A 798 -32.66 -14.71 5.72
CA ASP A 798 -33.44 -13.46 5.58
C ASP A 798 -32.96 -12.63 4.39
N ALA A 799 -31.67 -12.60 4.10
CA ALA A 799 -31.14 -11.95 2.90
C ALA A 799 -31.57 -12.70 1.62
N LEU A 800 -31.58 -14.05 1.66
CA LEU A 800 -32.07 -14.87 0.56
C LEU A 800 -33.55 -14.65 0.33
N ARG A 801 -34.36 -14.58 1.39
CA ARG A 801 -35.81 -14.26 1.33
C ARG A 801 -36.06 -12.85 0.78
N ALA A 802 -35.28 -11.87 1.24
CA ALA A 802 -35.38 -10.49 0.75
C ALA A 802 -34.97 -10.36 -0.73
N ALA A 803 -33.96 -11.10 -1.17
CA ALA A 803 -33.52 -11.15 -2.56
C ALA A 803 -34.57 -11.83 -3.46
N MET A 804 -35.16 -12.94 -2.98
CA MET A 804 -36.26 -13.60 -3.68
C MET A 804 -37.52 -12.74 -3.77
N ALA A 805 -37.88 -12.01 -2.71
CA ALA A 805 -39.00 -11.06 -2.71
C ALA A 805 -38.79 -9.92 -3.71
N LYS A 806 -37.57 -9.35 -3.79
CA LYS A 806 -37.19 -8.34 -4.80
C LYS A 806 -37.18 -8.90 -6.23
N GLY A 807 -36.73 -10.14 -6.41
CA GLY A 807 -36.82 -10.83 -7.71
C GLY A 807 -38.24 -11.07 -8.17
N ARG A 808 -39.15 -11.44 -7.25
CA ARG A 808 -40.62 -11.56 -7.53
C ARG A 808 -41.26 -10.20 -7.82
N ALA A 809 -40.87 -9.14 -7.11
CA ALA A 809 -41.36 -7.79 -7.36
C ALA A 809 -40.92 -7.26 -8.74
N ARG A 810 -39.66 -7.49 -9.14
CA ARG A 810 -39.16 -7.15 -10.48
C ARG A 810 -39.82 -7.95 -11.59
N ARG A 811 -40.11 -9.24 -11.39
CA ARG A 811 -40.90 -10.03 -12.37
C ARG A 811 -42.35 -9.52 -12.50
N LYS A 812 -43.00 -9.08 -11.41
CA LYS A 812 -44.31 -8.47 -11.49
C LYS A 812 -44.30 -7.11 -12.20
N THR A 813 -43.24 -6.30 -12.06
CA THR A 813 -43.14 -5.02 -12.79
C THR A 813 -42.80 -5.19 -14.27
N MET A 814 -42.12 -6.29 -14.65
CA MET A 814 -41.86 -6.59 -16.07
C MET A 814 -43.05 -7.20 -16.82
N THR A 815 -44.04 -7.74 -16.10
CA THR A 815 -45.27 -8.29 -16.71
C THR A 815 -46.41 -7.26 -16.82
N VAL A 816 -46.23 -6.03 -16.38
CA VAL A 816 -47.20 -4.93 -16.48
C VAL A 816 -46.54 -3.75 -17.19
N SER A 817 -46.20 -3.92 -18.44
CA SER A 817 -46.09 -2.82 -19.40
C SER A 817 -46.52 -3.32 -20.78
N PRO A 818 -47.78 -3.02 -21.18
CA PRO A 818 -48.10 -3.12 -22.56
C PRO A 818 -47.84 -1.77 -23.23
N ARG A 819 -47.06 -1.82 -24.28
CA ARG A 819 -47.05 -0.86 -25.40
C ARG A 819 -46.70 0.61 -25.08
N LEU A 820 -45.49 1.01 -25.45
CA LEU A 820 -45.29 1.98 -26.53
C LEU A 820 -43.82 1.96 -26.97
#